data_097474b0cde8a085fdcd2264b3adf17d
#
_entry.id   097474b0cde8a085fdcd2264b3adf17d
#
_cell.length_a   1.000
_cell.length_b   1.000
_cell.length_c   1.000
_cell.angle_alpha   90.00
_cell.angle_beta   90.00
_cell.angle_gamma   90.00
#
_symmetry.space_group_name_H-M   'P 1'
#
loop_
_entity.id
_entity.type
_entity.pdbx_description
1 polymer ?
#
loop_
_entity_poly.entity_id
_entity_poly.type
_entity_poly.pdbx_seq_one_letter_code
_entity_poly.pdbx_strand_id
1 'polypeptide(L)'
;MKGIWLCIGCIVLIFSWLPVYSSFFFLVGALWFLHKRFHRGEIICLVFCLLVFVRIQRLSDVHEISSRIVKIQEIKQGYMIGANKEGRFLLYGLKKVSFDDVVELRGTYEKIDSIHNLGQFHFATWAKRKGMVYCMNVKSYTLIKEGTTLRHRLYANIETKDVAIQQFLKAMLYGIHEEEVSFLLLSSGMHIAFLSRFLTKRMARKWGFAKAHRLTLLLMMGMSYLTVLSSSILRVVCFSLISGLFTNFDEKDTLGISMIFTILLAPSMAYEVALLIPVCFRLVFMFHVAKRNKKIVGMLVLFPAQMWFYHTCDPLQMALFSFLRKVYAILYVLAWLLILPATEYLFLLIQWMLAALRLIQQISYPLYGSVSILWLILWCLSAMRYISYVHWKDSLTLCLLLVIFFLRPYLSPFASVTMLDVGQGDCTLIITPYHKEVILIDVMGHKKKNIPKEIIVPYLHAQGIYHLDKIIVTHADMDHSGGVAQLQELMHVDEIIDHKQLAKQQETPWMKFFLLDYEGEDENDNSIVTMLRLYDTSFLFMGDLGIKGEQKLLQQYPKLEADVVKIGHHGSKTSSATAFLHQVHPALALISSGRHNFYGHPHQEVLDAMEKEGILPLISARHGGVTIKICKYFRFFKTAEQQFGIILPR
;
A
#
# COMPACT_ATOMS: atom_id res chain seq x y z
N MET A 1 8.32 -29.26 27.05
CA MET A 1 7.39 -28.38 26.31
C MET A 1 8.10 -27.23 25.56
N LYS A 2 9.34 -27.45 25.10
CA LYS A 2 10.12 -26.44 24.36
C LYS A 2 9.43 -26.12 23.02
N GLY A 3 9.22 -24.84 22.74
CA GLY A 3 8.62 -24.35 21.49
C GLY A 3 7.08 -24.22 21.49
N ILE A 4 6.38 -24.50 22.59
CA ILE A 4 4.92 -24.35 22.67
C ILE A 4 4.50 -22.87 22.47
N TRP A 5 5.21 -21.96 23.08
CA TRP A 5 4.92 -20.54 22.98
C TRP A 5 5.16 -19.99 21.58
N LEU A 6 6.17 -20.55 20.87
CA LEU A 6 6.38 -20.21 19.46
C LEU A 6 5.19 -20.63 18.62
N CYS A 7 4.71 -21.87 18.79
CA CYS A 7 3.52 -22.35 18.07
C CYS A 7 2.29 -21.48 18.37
N ILE A 8 2.03 -21.17 19.65
CA ILE A 8 0.92 -20.30 20.05
C ILE A 8 1.07 -18.91 19.43
N GLY A 9 2.27 -18.32 19.47
CA GLY A 9 2.54 -17.01 18.87
C GLY A 9 2.30 -16.99 17.34
N CYS A 10 2.72 -18.01 16.62
CA CYS A 10 2.45 -18.15 15.19
C CYS A 10 0.95 -18.34 14.91
N ILE A 11 0.25 -19.15 15.72
CA ILE A 11 -1.21 -19.35 15.58
C ILE A 11 -1.95 -18.04 15.81
N VAL A 12 -1.63 -17.28 16.86
CA VAL A 12 -2.24 -15.97 17.16
C VAL A 12 -1.98 -14.99 16.02
N LEU A 13 -0.77 -14.98 15.46
CA LEU A 13 -0.44 -14.13 14.31
C LEU A 13 -1.27 -14.49 13.09
N ILE A 14 -1.34 -15.78 12.72
CA ILE A 14 -2.11 -16.24 11.55
C ILE A 14 -3.61 -16.01 11.78
N PHE A 15 -4.12 -16.29 12.98
CA PHE A 15 -5.50 -16.04 13.35
C PHE A 15 -5.92 -14.58 13.13
N SER A 16 -5.02 -13.63 13.42
CA SER A 16 -5.27 -12.20 13.23
C SER A 16 -5.46 -11.80 11.75
N TRP A 17 -4.97 -12.62 10.80
CA TRP A 17 -5.05 -12.35 9.35
C TRP A 17 -6.28 -12.94 8.68
N LEU A 18 -6.91 -13.93 9.29
CA LEU A 18 -7.99 -14.67 8.67
C LEU A 18 -9.33 -13.94 8.80
N PRO A 19 -10.20 -14.00 7.79
CA PRO A 19 -11.60 -13.61 7.91
C PRO A 19 -12.30 -14.44 8.99
N VAL A 20 -13.35 -13.89 9.60
CA VAL A 20 -14.06 -14.50 10.76
C VAL A 20 -14.41 -15.98 10.53
N TYR A 21 -14.97 -16.31 9.37
CA TYR A 21 -15.37 -17.71 9.08
C TYR A 21 -14.18 -18.68 8.96
N SER A 22 -13.14 -18.28 8.24
CA SER A 22 -11.93 -19.12 8.10
C SER A 22 -11.11 -19.19 9.38
N SER A 23 -11.19 -18.18 10.25
CA SER A 23 -10.58 -18.19 11.58
C SER A 23 -11.10 -19.31 12.45
N PHE A 24 -12.39 -19.65 12.36
CA PHE A 24 -12.99 -20.74 13.15
C PHE A 24 -12.39 -22.10 12.75
N PHE A 25 -12.38 -22.43 11.46
CA PHE A 25 -11.82 -23.70 10.98
C PHE A 25 -10.32 -23.81 11.25
N PHE A 26 -9.59 -22.71 11.05
CA PHE A 26 -8.17 -22.64 11.38
C PHE A 26 -7.93 -22.88 12.88
N LEU A 27 -8.72 -22.25 13.76
CA LEU A 27 -8.58 -22.39 15.21
C LEU A 27 -8.84 -23.83 15.66
N VAL A 28 -9.86 -24.50 15.14
CA VAL A 28 -10.16 -25.90 15.44
C VAL A 28 -8.96 -26.79 15.07
N GLY A 29 -8.42 -26.64 13.85
CA GLY A 29 -7.23 -27.38 13.42
C GLY A 29 -5.98 -27.08 14.26
N ALA A 30 -5.78 -25.83 14.63
CA ALA A 30 -4.66 -25.39 15.47
C ALA A 30 -4.76 -25.94 16.90
N LEU A 31 -5.96 -25.95 17.51
CA LEU A 31 -6.19 -26.52 18.84
C LEU A 31 -5.97 -28.03 18.82
N TRP A 32 -6.47 -28.72 17.78
CA TRP A 32 -6.21 -30.16 17.61
C TRP A 32 -4.69 -30.45 17.47
N PHE A 33 -3.97 -29.67 16.67
CA PHE A 33 -2.51 -29.78 16.53
C PHE A 33 -1.79 -29.60 17.86
N LEU A 34 -2.14 -28.55 18.63
CA LEU A 34 -1.55 -28.28 19.93
C LEU A 34 -1.83 -29.41 20.92
N HIS A 35 -3.06 -29.94 20.96
CA HIS A 35 -3.44 -31.08 21.76
C HIS A 35 -2.58 -32.31 21.43
N LYS A 36 -2.52 -32.68 20.15
CA LYS A 36 -1.76 -33.84 19.69
C LYS A 36 -0.25 -33.71 19.93
N ARG A 37 0.32 -32.51 19.81
CA ARG A 37 1.76 -32.29 19.88
C ARG A 37 2.28 -32.01 21.29
N PHE A 38 1.51 -31.32 22.11
CA PHE A 38 1.96 -30.81 23.40
C PHE A 38 1.08 -31.28 24.57
N HIS A 39 -0.06 -31.92 24.34
CA HIS A 39 -1.05 -32.41 25.31
C HIS A 39 -1.60 -31.33 26.26
N ARG A 40 -1.17 -30.11 26.12
CA ARG A 40 -1.60 -28.92 26.90
C ARG A 40 -1.25 -27.68 26.07
N GLY A 41 -1.96 -26.60 26.29
CA GLY A 41 -1.70 -25.31 25.61
C GLY A 41 -2.87 -24.84 24.75
N GLU A 42 -3.87 -25.71 24.46
CA GLU A 42 -5.06 -25.38 23.68
C GLU A 42 -5.85 -24.27 24.35
N ILE A 43 -6.09 -24.38 25.65
CA ILE A 43 -6.85 -23.41 26.45
C ILE A 43 -6.13 -22.04 26.43
N ILE A 44 -4.80 -22.06 26.62
CA ILE A 44 -3.99 -20.83 26.58
C ILE A 44 -4.05 -20.18 25.21
N CYS A 45 -3.92 -20.99 24.13
CA CYS A 45 -4.04 -20.50 22.75
C CYS A 45 -5.41 -19.89 22.49
N LEU A 46 -6.48 -20.59 22.88
CA LEU A 46 -7.85 -20.12 22.75
C LEU A 46 -8.07 -18.78 23.44
N VAL A 47 -7.60 -18.66 24.69
CA VAL A 47 -7.69 -17.40 25.47
C VAL A 47 -7.00 -16.26 24.73
N PHE A 48 -5.78 -16.45 24.24
CA PHE A 48 -5.08 -15.40 23.51
C PHE A 48 -5.74 -15.05 22.17
N CYS A 49 -6.23 -16.03 21.41
CA CYS A 49 -7.00 -15.76 20.18
C CYS A 49 -8.28 -14.98 20.49
N LEU A 50 -9.02 -15.33 21.53
CA LEU A 50 -10.21 -14.61 21.97
C LEU A 50 -9.88 -13.18 22.43
N LEU A 51 -8.83 -12.99 23.21
CA LEU A 51 -8.39 -11.66 23.64
C LEU A 51 -8.03 -10.76 22.45
N VAL A 52 -7.29 -11.30 21.47
CA VAL A 52 -6.95 -10.56 20.25
C VAL A 52 -8.22 -10.25 19.45
N PHE A 53 -9.12 -11.22 19.29
CA PHE A 53 -10.38 -11.02 18.58
C PHE A 53 -11.24 -9.91 19.21
N VAL A 54 -11.47 -9.98 20.53
CA VAL A 54 -12.23 -8.94 21.25
C VAL A 54 -11.57 -7.58 21.12
N ARG A 55 -10.24 -7.52 21.16
CA ARG A 55 -9.52 -6.27 21.01
C ARG A 55 -9.58 -5.69 19.59
N ILE A 56 -9.55 -6.54 18.57
CA ILE A 56 -9.76 -6.11 17.16
C ILE A 56 -11.18 -5.59 16.97
N GLN A 57 -12.19 -6.30 17.50
CA GLN A 57 -13.59 -5.87 17.42
C GLN A 57 -13.79 -4.50 18.08
N ARG A 58 -13.27 -4.29 19.28
CA ARG A 58 -13.35 -2.98 19.97
C ARG A 58 -12.73 -1.81 19.20
N LEU A 59 -11.76 -2.07 18.34
CA LEU A 59 -11.17 -1.05 17.46
C LEU A 59 -12.11 -0.66 16.30
N SER A 60 -13.06 -1.54 15.95
CA SER A 60 -14.04 -1.28 14.88
C SER A 60 -15.35 -0.65 15.38
N ASP A 61 -15.64 -0.74 16.69
CA ASP A 61 -16.84 -0.19 17.31
C ASP A 61 -16.60 1.28 17.70
N VAL A 62 -16.66 2.16 16.72
CA VAL A 62 -16.55 3.61 16.97
C VAL A 62 -17.91 4.23 16.81
N HIS A 63 -18.42 4.82 17.92
CA HIS A 63 -19.66 5.60 17.93
C HIS A 63 -19.51 6.92 17.16
N GLU A 64 -20.62 7.55 16.82
CA GLU A 64 -20.61 8.89 16.22
C GLU A 64 -19.86 9.88 17.10
N ILE A 65 -19.03 10.70 16.49
CA ILE A 65 -18.15 11.62 17.17
C ILE A 65 -18.82 12.97 17.23
N SER A 66 -18.98 13.48 18.45
CA SER A 66 -19.62 14.79 18.73
C SER A 66 -18.61 15.84 19.21
N SER A 67 -17.56 15.42 19.89
CA SER A 67 -16.60 16.31 20.53
C SER A 67 -15.66 16.97 19.53
N ARG A 68 -15.57 18.29 19.58
CA ARG A 68 -14.67 19.11 18.76
C ARG A 68 -13.32 19.37 19.41
N ILE A 69 -13.17 19.04 20.69
CA ILE A 69 -11.91 19.22 21.43
C ILE A 69 -11.05 17.99 21.28
N VAL A 70 -9.86 18.16 20.74
CA VAL A 70 -8.96 17.06 20.37
C VAL A 70 -7.54 17.37 20.82
N LYS A 71 -6.86 16.37 21.38
CA LYS A 71 -5.43 16.42 21.69
C LYS A 71 -4.63 15.84 20.53
N ILE A 72 -3.62 16.53 20.04
CA ILE A 72 -2.75 16.07 18.95
C ILE A 72 -1.78 15.01 19.48
N GLN A 73 -1.85 13.80 18.94
CA GLN A 73 -1.01 12.66 19.33
C GLN A 73 0.16 12.42 18.39
N GLU A 74 -0.08 12.53 17.07
CA GLU A 74 0.92 12.28 16.04
C GLU A 74 0.82 13.32 14.93
N ILE A 75 1.99 13.72 14.42
CA ILE A 75 2.12 14.59 13.25
C ILE A 75 2.70 13.74 12.13
N LYS A 76 2.07 13.76 10.97
CA LYS A 76 2.49 13.05 9.76
C LYS A 76 2.52 14.02 8.58
N GLN A 77 3.14 13.62 7.49
CA GLN A 77 3.09 14.40 6.26
C GLN A 77 1.65 14.41 5.72
N GLY A 78 1.10 15.60 5.55
CA GLY A 78 -0.25 15.79 5.00
C GLY A 78 -1.42 15.59 5.97
N TYR A 79 -1.22 14.99 7.14
CA TYR A 79 -2.28 14.84 8.16
C TYR A 79 -1.73 14.74 9.58
N MET A 80 -2.61 14.96 10.55
CA MET A 80 -2.30 14.73 11.97
C MET A 80 -3.25 13.68 12.55
N ILE A 81 -2.84 13.02 13.61
CA ILE A 81 -3.71 12.13 14.38
C ILE A 81 -4.04 12.82 15.69
N GLY A 82 -5.29 13.10 15.86
CA GLY A 82 -5.86 13.61 17.10
C GLY A 82 -6.60 12.53 17.88
N ALA A 83 -6.76 12.73 19.18
CA ALA A 83 -7.55 11.86 20.02
C ALA A 83 -8.32 12.63 21.09
N ASN A 84 -9.47 12.09 21.44
CA ASN A 84 -10.29 12.50 22.58
C ASN A 84 -10.84 11.27 23.31
N LYS A 85 -11.84 11.44 24.16
CA LYS A 85 -12.49 10.33 24.90
C LYS A 85 -13.30 9.39 23.97
N GLU A 86 -13.71 9.86 22.79
CA GLU A 86 -14.54 9.13 21.83
C GLU A 86 -13.68 8.29 20.86
N GLY A 87 -12.39 8.62 20.68
CA GLY A 87 -11.50 7.84 19.84
C GLY A 87 -10.32 8.61 19.27
N ARG A 88 -9.77 8.05 18.19
CA ARG A 88 -8.65 8.60 17.39
C ARG A 88 -9.15 8.94 16.00
N PHE A 89 -8.68 10.09 15.46
CA PHE A 89 -9.15 10.62 14.19
C PHE A 89 -8.00 11.12 13.33
N LEU A 90 -8.22 11.13 12.02
CA LEU A 90 -7.35 11.79 11.07
C LEU A 90 -7.81 13.25 10.89
N LEU A 91 -6.86 14.17 10.92
CA LEU A 91 -7.09 15.60 10.83
C LEU A 91 -6.28 16.16 9.66
N TYR A 92 -6.96 16.71 8.67
CA TYR A 92 -6.35 17.36 7.50
C TYR A 92 -6.46 18.88 7.60
N GLY A 93 -5.49 19.60 7.04
CA GLY A 93 -5.53 21.07 6.96
C GLY A 93 -4.99 21.81 8.19
N LEU A 94 -4.59 21.13 9.25
CA LEU A 94 -3.95 21.76 10.41
C LEU A 94 -2.52 22.22 10.08
N LYS A 95 -2.20 23.45 10.48
CA LYS A 95 -0.86 24.04 10.37
C LYS A 95 -0.50 24.69 11.70
N LYS A 96 0.81 24.78 12.02
CA LYS A 96 1.32 25.43 13.24
C LYS A 96 0.76 24.86 14.55
N VAL A 97 0.54 23.54 14.59
CA VAL A 97 0.11 22.80 15.79
C VAL A 97 1.18 21.77 16.12
N SER A 98 1.44 21.56 17.39
CA SER A 98 2.49 20.66 17.87
C SER A 98 1.93 19.45 18.62
N PHE A 99 2.83 18.55 19.02
CA PHE A 99 2.47 17.40 19.83
C PHE A 99 1.87 17.80 21.17
N ASP A 100 0.84 17.10 21.60
CA ASP A 100 0.15 17.29 22.88
C ASP A 100 -0.64 18.59 23.00
N ASP A 101 -0.69 19.42 21.95
CA ASP A 101 -1.60 20.57 21.90
C ASP A 101 -3.04 20.10 21.97
N VAL A 102 -3.86 20.86 22.71
CA VAL A 102 -5.30 20.68 22.77
C VAL A 102 -5.97 21.79 21.96
N VAL A 103 -6.68 21.37 20.93
CA VAL A 103 -7.31 22.28 19.97
C VAL A 103 -8.81 22.04 19.88
N GLU A 104 -9.58 23.11 19.70
CA GLU A 104 -10.98 23.05 19.31
C GLU A 104 -11.05 23.17 17.79
N LEU A 105 -11.69 22.19 17.14
CA LEU A 105 -11.74 22.07 15.70
C LEU A 105 -13.09 22.52 15.16
N ARG A 106 -13.07 23.19 14.00
CA ARG A 106 -14.26 23.51 13.20
C ARG A 106 -14.19 22.77 11.88
N GLY A 107 -15.16 21.91 11.65
CA GLY A 107 -15.28 21.05 10.48
C GLY A 107 -16.34 19.98 10.73
N THR A 108 -16.51 19.10 9.77
CA THR A 108 -17.39 17.93 9.86
C THR A 108 -16.55 16.65 9.91
N TYR A 109 -16.96 15.71 10.76
CA TYR A 109 -16.39 14.37 10.74
C TYR A 109 -17.00 13.56 9.60
N GLU A 110 -16.14 12.91 8.83
CA GLU A 110 -16.50 12.02 7.74
C GLU A 110 -15.89 10.66 7.99
N LYS A 111 -16.54 9.60 7.53
CA LYS A 111 -15.89 8.26 7.55
C LYS A 111 -14.68 8.27 6.64
N ILE A 112 -13.60 7.65 7.10
CA ILE A 112 -12.39 7.51 6.29
C ILE A 112 -12.72 6.60 5.11
N ASP A 113 -12.60 7.16 3.93
CA ASP A 113 -12.66 6.45 2.66
C ASP A 113 -11.40 6.74 1.86
N SER A 114 -11.04 5.85 0.97
CA SER A 114 -9.81 5.99 0.20
C SER A 114 -9.90 5.27 -1.14
N ILE A 115 -9.15 5.75 -2.09
CA ILE A 115 -8.89 5.07 -3.36
C ILE A 115 -8.43 3.65 -3.08
N HIS A 116 -9.01 2.70 -3.81
CA HIS A 116 -8.73 1.28 -3.62
C HIS A 116 -8.58 0.56 -4.95
N ASN A 117 -7.38 0.10 -5.24
CA ASN A 117 -7.08 -0.73 -6.39
C ASN A 117 -6.57 -2.10 -5.96
N LEU A 118 -6.81 -3.12 -6.77
CA LEU A 118 -6.35 -4.49 -6.51
C LEU A 118 -4.82 -4.54 -6.35
N GLY A 119 -4.38 -5.09 -5.21
CA GLY A 119 -2.95 -5.25 -4.92
C GLY A 119 -2.24 -3.98 -4.45
N GLN A 120 -2.95 -2.87 -4.29
CA GLN A 120 -2.40 -1.64 -3.69
C GLN A 120 -2.69 -1.52 -2.20
N PHE A 121 -1.95 -0.63 -1.54
CA PHE A 121 -2.17 -0.27 -0.14
C PHE A 121 -3.52 0.44 0.02
N HIS A 122 -4.39 -0.09 0.87
CA HIS A 122 -5.70 0.48 1.14
C HIS A 122 -5.68 1.27 2.46
N PHE A 123 -5.63 2.59 2.35
CA PHE A 123 -5.46 3.50 3.48
C PHE A 123 -6.60 3.40 4.50
N ALA A 124 -7.85 3.31 4.06
CA ALA A 124 -9.00 3.18 4.98
C ALA A 124 -8.92 1.91 5.83
N THR A 125 -8.55 0.77 5.24
CA THR A 125 -8.33 -0.48 5.98
C THR A 125 -7.19 -0.35 6.99
N TRP A 126 -6.08 0.28 6.61
CA TRP A 126 -4.97 0.54 7.51
C TRP A 126 -5.37 1.45 8.67
N ALA A 127 -6.10 2.53 8.40
CA ALA A 127 -6.59 3.45 9.42
C ALA A 127 -7.55 2.74 10.40
N LYS A 128 -8.50 1.95 9.89
CA LYS A 128 -9.42 1.16 10.70
C LYS A 128 -8.68 0.18 11.62
N ARG A 129 -7.66 -0.52 11.12
CA ARG A 129 -6.81 -1.42 11.94
C ARG A 129 -6.08 -0.67 13.07
N LYS A 130 -5.84 0.62 12.92
CA LYS A 130 -5.27 1.50 13.95
C LYS A 130 -6.33 2.18 14.84
N GLY A 131 -7.59 1.80 14.71
CA GLY A 131 -8.70 2.35 15.48
C GLY A 131 -9.12 3.75 15.06
N MET A 132 -8.87 4.12 13.79
CA MET A 132 -9.28 5.38 13.20
C MET A 132 -10.33 5.10 12.13
N VAL A 133 -11.56 5.56 12.34
CA VAL A 133 -12.70 5.35 11.42
C VAL A 133 -13.13 6.65 10.79
N TYR A 134 -12.87 7.78 11.47
CA TYR A 134 -13.29 9.11 11.04
C TYR A 134 -12.11 10.02 10.74
N CYS A 135 -12.31 10.91 9.80
CA CYS A 135 -11.42 12.02 9.49
C CYS A 135 -12.16 13.35 9.51
N MET A 136 -11.44 14.46 9.62
CA MET A 136 -11.97 15.80 9.51
C MET A 136 -11.10 16.66 8.62
N ASN A 137 -11.70 17.32 7.65
CA ASN A 137 -11.10 18.44 6.92
C ASN A 137 -11.32 19.71 7.79
N VAL A 138 -10.26 20.12 8.48
CA VAL A 138 -10.32 21.24 9.42
C VAL A 138 -10.36 22.56 8.66
N LYS A 139 -11.46 23.30 8.80
CA LYS A 139 -11.65 24.64 8.21
C LYS A 139 -10.95 25.73 9.01
N SER A 140 -11.05 25.64 10.34
CA SER A 140 -10.37 26.50 11.30
C SER A 140 -10.23 25.81 12.65
N TYR A 141 -9.31 26.28 13.47
CA TYR A 141 -9.13 25.74 14.82
C TYR A 141 -8.77 26.84 15.81
N THR A 142 -8.99 26.60 17.08
CA THR A 142 -8.57 27.46 18.19
C THR A 142 -7.69 26.63 19.12
N LEU A 143 -6.50 27.12 19.44
CA LEU A 143 -5.61 26.50 20.42
C LEU A 143 -6.19 26.78 21.82
N ILE A 144 -6.64 25.72 22.53
CA ILE A 144 -7.15 25.83 23.90
C ILE A 144 -6.01 25.77 24.90
N LYS A 145 -5.07 24.83 24.67
CA LYS A 145 -3.94 24.60 25.57
C LYS A 145 -2.73 24.13 24.78
N GLU A 146 -1.63 24.81 24.99
CA GLU A 146 -0.32 24.42 24.46
C GLU A 146 0.21 23.17 25.20
N GLY A 147 0.91 22.31 24.49
CA GLY A 147 1.54 21.13 25.05
C GLY A 147 2.72 21.50 25.98
N THR A 148 2.80 20.86 27.13
CA THR A 148 3.87 21.12 28.12
C THR A 148 4.84 19.95 28.26
N THR A 149 4.63 18.89 27.47
CA THR A 149 5.44 17.65 27.55
C THR A 149 6.86 17.84 27.03
N LEU A 150 7.77 16.97 27.47
CA LEU A 150 9.14 16.96 26.94
C LEU A 150 9.15 16.73 25.41
N ARG A 151 8.20 15.92 24.89
CA ARG A 151 8.04 15.68 23.46
C ARG A 151 7.66 16.96 22.71
N HIS A 152 6.73 17.74 23.23
CA HIS A 152 6.34 19.03 22.67
C HIS A 152 7.56 19.97 22.61
N ARG A 153 8.31 20.13 23.71
CA ARG A 153 9.51 20.98 23.79
C ARG A 153 10.60 20.53 22.82
N LEU A 154 10.79 19.22 22.68
CA LEU A 154 11.75 18.65 21.73
C LEU A 154 11.38 19.00 20.30
N TYR A 155 10.12 18.83 19.92
CA TYR A 155 9.64 19.15 18.58
C TYR A 155 9.72 20.65 18.29
N ALA A 156 9.34 21.49 19.25
CA ALA A 156 9.49 22.95 19.14
C ALA A 156 10.96 23.37 18.95
N ASN A 157 11.90 22.73 19.67
CA ASN A 157 13.33 22.97 19.47
C ASN A 157 13.80 22.61 18.05
N ILE A 158 13.29 21.50 17.49
CA ILE A 158 13.59 21.13 16.12
C ILE A 158 13.09 22.19 15.13
N GLU A 159 11.93 22.78 15.38
CA GLU A 159 11.37 23.83 14.52
C GLU A 159 12.13 25.15 14.53
N THR A 160 13.04 25.36 15.48
CA THR A 160 13.94 26.53 15.50
C THR A 160 15.23 26.34 14.68
N LYS A 161 15.51 25.11 14.20
CA LYS A 161 16.71 24.80 13.43
C LYS A 161 16.55 25.21 11.95
N ASP A 162 17.65 25.21 11.20
CA ASP A 162 17.62 25.40 9.75
C ASP A 162 16.71 24.39 9.05
N VAL A 163 16.06 24.80 7.96
CA VAL A 163 15.07 24.00 7.23
C VAL A 163 15.58 22.59 6.86
N ALA A 164 16.83 22.51 6.36
CA ALA A 164 17.42 21.22 5.99
C ALA A 164 17.66 20.31 7.20
N ILE A 165 18.09 20.90 8.34
CA ILE A 165 18.24 20.16 9.60
C ILE A 165 16.87 19.72 10.12
N GLN A 166 15.87 20.59 10.08
CA GLN A 166 14.49 20.24 10.46
C GLN A 166 13.96 19.05 9.67
N GLN A 167 14.07 19.08 8.34
CA GLN A 167 13.61 18.00 7.46
C GLN A 167 14.30 16.68 7.82
N PHE A 168 15.62 16.69 7.99
CA PHE A 168 16.37 15.51 8.40
C PHE A 168 15.92 14.98 9.77
N LEU A 169 15.79 15.84 10.78
CA LEU A 169 15.38 15.44 12.13
C LEU A 169 13.93 14.93 12.16
N LYS A 170 13.01 15.59 11.45
CA LYS A 170 11.62 15.17 11.31
C LYS A 170 11.54 13.80 10.62
N ALA A 171 12.34 13.56 9.58
CA ALA A 171 12.41 12.28 8.90
C ALA A 171 12.94 11.17 9.83
N MET A 172 14.07 11.37 10.47
CA MET A 172 14.76 10.34 11.26
C MET A 172 14.07 10.02 12.59
N LEU A 173 13.50 11.02 13.27
CA LEU A 173 12.94 10.87 14.61
C LEU A 173 11.42 10.69 14.62
N TYR A 174 10.71 11.31 13.69
CA TYR A 174 9.24 11.30 13.67
C TYR A 174 8.66 10.55 12.46
N GLY A 175 9.51 10.15 11.51
CA GLY A 175 9.06 9.47 10.28
C GLY A 175 8.20 10.36 9.40
N ILE A 176 8.49 11.67 9.38
CA ILE A 176 7.86 12.66 8.51
C ILE A 176 8.83 12.89 7.36
N HIS A 177 8.55 12.32 6.20
CA HIS A 177 9.48 12.33 5.07
C HIS A 177 8.98 13.23 3.95
N GLU A 178 9.89 14.02 3.40
CA GLU A 178 9.85 14.44 2.00
C GLU A 178 10.81 13.51 1.22
N GLU A 179 10.23 12.65 0.42
CA GLU A 179 10.66 11.84 -0.73
C GLU A 179 12.04 11.11 -0.78
N GLU A 180 13.07 11.47 -0.05
CA GLU A 180 14.44 11.06 -0.41
C GLU A 180 15.11 9.96 0.44
N VAL A 181 14.45 9.39 1.43
CA VAL A 181 15.09 8.38 2.30
C VAL A 181 14.52 7.00 2.03
N SER A 182 15.37 6.01 1.80
CA SER A 182 14.96 4.61 1.59
C SER A 182 14.00 4.12 2.69
N PHE A 183 12.72 4.10 2.36
CA PHE A 183 11.60 3.77 3.26
C PHE A 183 11.72 2.40 3.93
N LEU A 184 12.31 1.43 3.24
CA LEU A 184 12.43 0.05 3.70
C LEU A 184 13.26 -0.12 4.97
N LEU A 185 14.38 0.58 5.06
CA LEU A 185 15.27 0.48 6.22
C LEU A 185 14.73 1.24 7.43
N LEU A 186 14.06 2.37 7.19
CA LEU A 186 13.43 3.15 8.25
C LEU A 186 12.19 2.44 8.81
N SER A 187 11.35 1.89 7.95
CA SER A 187 10.12 1.20 8.36
C SER A 187 10.39 -0.08 9.17
N SER A 188 11.47 -0.80 8.88
CA SER A 188 11.79 -2.06 9.56
C SER A 188 12.32 -1.92 10.98
N GLY A 189 12.80 -0.73 11.38
CA GLY A 189 13.42 -0.45 12.70
C GLY A 189 14.64 -1.32 13.01
N MET A 190 15.27 -1.89 11.99
CA MET A 190 16.44 -2.77 12.20
C MET A 190 17.68 -2.01 12.66
N HIS A 191 17.80 -0.73 12.29
CA HIS A 191 18.83 0.16 12.81
C HIS A 191 18.69 0.37 14.33
N ILE A 192 17.47 0.51 14.85
CA ILE A 192 17.17 0.64 16.28
C ILE A 192 17.50 -0.66 17.02
N ALA A 193 17.11 -1.81 16.46
CA ALA A 193 17.47 -3.11 17.04
C ALA A 193 18.98 -3.36 17.02
N PHE A 194 19.67 -2.90 15.98
CA PHE A 194 21.13 -2.96 15.92
C PHE A 194 21.77 -2.08 16.98
N LEU A 195 21.33 -0.84 17.13
CA LEU A 195 21.80 0.12 18.11
C LEU A 195 21.57 -0.41 19.54
N SER A 196 20.39 -0.92 19.83
CA SER A 196 20.05 -1.53 21.13
C SER A 196 21.02 -2.67 21.49
N ARG A 197 21.26 -3.59 20.56
CA ARG A 197 22.21 -4.70 20.78
C ARG A 197 23.64 -4.23 20.94
N PHE A 198 24.06 -3.25 20.14
CA PHE A 198 25.41 -2.67 20.21
C PHE A 198 25.65 -2.01 21.57
N LEU A 199 24.71 -1.17 22.03
CA LEU A 199 24.79 -0.50 23.33
C LEU A 199 24.81 -1.52 24.47
N THR A 200 23.88 -2.48 24.47
CA THR A 200 23.86 -3.54 25.50
C THR A 200 25.20 -4.29 25.54
N LYS A 201 25.75 -4.70 24.40
CA LYS A 201 27.03 -5.41 24.35
C LYS A 201 28.20 -4.55 24.83
N ARG A 202 28.21 -3.28 24.52
CA ARG A 202 29.27 -2.34 24.92
C ARG A 202 29.24 -2.08 26.42
N MET A 203 28.03 -1.84 26.94
CA MET A 203 27.80 -1.56 28.36
C MET A 203 27.96 -2.79 29.25
N ALA A 204 27.61 -3.98 28.72
CA ALA A 204 27.74 -5.24 29.44
C ALA A 204 29.19 -5.57 29.83
N ARG A 205 30.18 -5.09 29.09
CA ARG A 205 31.60 -5.25 29.41
C ARG A 205 32.01 -4.57 30.72
N LYS A 206 31.28 -3.48 31.08
CA LYS A 206 31.58 -2.70 32.32
C LYS A 206 30.63 -3.02 33.46
N TRP A 207 29.32 -3.24 33.14
CA TRP A 207 28.28 -3.31 34.17
C TRP A 207 27.57 -4.67 34.26
N GLY A 208 28.03 -5.65 33.50
CA GLY A 208 27.35 -6.94 33.36
C GLY A 208 26.09 -6.87 32.48
N PHE A 209 25.68 -8.02 31.94
CA PHE A 209 24.61 -8.08 30.91
C PHE A 209 23.26 -7.59 31.43
N ALA A 210 22.85 -8.02 32.64
CA ALA A 210 21.53 -7.68 33.18
C ALA A 210 21.34 -6.17 33.44
N LYS A 211 22.37 -5.50 33.99
CA LYS A 211 22.34 -4.04 34.20
C LYS A 211 22.36 -3.29 32.86
N ALA A 212 23.25 -3.70 31.94
CA ALA A 212 23.35 -3.12 30.60
C ALA A 212 22.04 -3.25 29.81
N HIS A 213 21.39 -4.42 29.86
CA HIS A 213 20.13 -4.68 29.20
C HIS A 213 19.00 -3.79 29.74
N ARG A 214 18.86 -3.70 31.08
CA ARG A 214 17.87 -2.82 31.72
C ARG A 214 18.06 -1.35 31.33
N LEU A 215 19.31 -0.87 31.36
CA LEU A 215 19.61 0.52 31.03
C LEU A 215 19.35 0.82 29.55
N THR A 216 19.70 -0.11 28.64
CA THR A 216 19.38 0.02 27.21
C THR A 216 17.88 0.02 26.97
N LEU A 217 17.12 -0.81 27.68
CA LEU A 217 15.66 -0.84 27.59
C LEU A 217 15.04 0.48 28.05
N LEU A 218 15.47 1.02 29.20
CA LEU A 218 15.02 2.34 29.68
C LEU A 218 15.35 3.45 28.68
N LEU A 219 16.54 3.43 28.10
CA LEU A 219 16.93 4.38 27.05
C LEU A 219 16.00 4.28 25.84
N MET A 220 15.71 3.07 25.35
CA MET A 220 14.81 2.87 24.22
C MET A 220 13.36 3.32 24.53
N MET A 221 12.89 3.08 25.74
CA MET A 221 11.59 3.57 26.20
C MET A 221 11.54 5.10 26.26
N GLY A 222 12.57 5.73 26.80
CA GLY A 222 12.71 7.20 26.82
C GLY A 222 12.71 7.80 25.42
N MET A 223 13.52 7.24 24.51
CA MET A 223 13.57 7.68 23.11
C MET A 223 12.20 7.50 22.42
N SER A 224 11.50 6.40 22.66
CA SER A 224 10.17 6.16 22.09
C SER A 224 9.10 7.09 22.64
N TYR A 225 9.23 7.54 23.88
CA TYR A 225 8.36 8.54 24.48
C TYR A 225 8.57 9.94 23.86
N LEU A 226 9.83 10.30 23.62
CA LEU A 226 10.19 11.62 23.08
C LEU A 226 9.87 11.77 21.59
N THR A 227 9.88 10.67 20.85
CA THR A 227 9.56 10.63 19.43
C THR A 227 8.15 10.07 19.21
N VAL A 228 7.82 9.63 18.02
CA VAL A 228 6.61 8.84 17.77
C VAL A 228 6.87 7.39 18.11
N LEU A 229 5.97 6.76 18.86
CA LEU A 229 6.00 5.32 19.14
C LEU A 229 5.76 4.54 17.83
N SER A 230 6.79 4.48 16.99
CA SER A 230 6.68 3.72 15.74
C SER A 230 6.54 2.23 16.06
N SER A 231 5.82 1.54 15.18
CA SER A 231 5.63 0.08 15.27
C SER A 231 6.96 -0.67 15.42
N SER A 232 8.01 -0.17 14.80
CA SER A 232 9.36 -0.72 14.87
C SER A 232 9.99 -0.58 16.24
N ILE A 233 9.85 0.57 16.89
CA ILE A 233 10.38 0.81 18.24
C ILE A 233 9.57 -0.01 19.24
N LEU A 234 8.25 0.01 19.15
CA LEU A 234 7.37 -0.78 20.01
C LEU A 234 7.77 -2.26 20.00
N ARG A 235 7.96 -2.84 18.81
CA ARG A 235 8.44 -4.22 18.69
C ARG A 235 9.78 -4.45 19.40
N VAL A 236 10.76 -3.57 19.17
CA VAL A 236 12.10 -3.72 19.81
C VAL A 236 11.99 -3.65 21.32
N VAL A 237 11.19 -2.72 21.86
CA VAL A 237 10.94 -2.58 23.30
C VAL A 237 10.25 -3.82 23.85
N CYS A 238 9.16 -4.29 23.23
CA CYS A 238 8.43 -5.49 23.64
C CYS A 238 9.34 -6.73 23.66
N PHE A 239 10.11 -6.95 22.60
CA PHE A 239 11.02 -8.09 22.50
C PHE A 239 12.15 -8.01 23.52
N SER A 240 12.70 -6.83 23.79
CA SER A 240 13.73 -6.64 24.81
C SER A 240 13.17 -6.83 26.20
N LEU A 241 11.97 -6.31 26.48
CA LEU A 241 11.30 -6.47 27.78
C LEU A 241 11.06 -7.96 28.09
N ILE A 242 10.44 -8.68 27.16
CA ILE A 242 10.12 -10.11 27.33
C ILE A 242 11.40 -10.93 27.48
N SER A 243 12.44 -10.66 26.67
CA SER A 243 13.74 -11.35 26.79
C SER A 243 14.42 -11.09 28.13
N GLY A 244 14.19 -9.92 28.75
CA GLY A 244 14.72 -9.60 30.07
C GLY A 244 13.93 -10.21 31.22
N LEU A 245 12.61 -10.37 31.06
CA LEU A 245 11.74 -10.97 32.10
C LEU A 245 11.77 -12.49 32.07
N PHE A 246 11.86 -13.11 30.91
CA PHE A 246 11.78 -14.56 30.70
C PHE A 246 13.15 -15.16 30.33
N THR A 247 14.15 -14.93 31.17
CA THR A 247 15.53 -15.40 30.94
C THR A 247 15.67 -16.93 30.98
N ASN A 248 14.76 -17.65 31.63
CA ASN A 248 14.76 -19.11 31.73
C ASN A 248 14.08 -19.81 30.54
N PHE A 249 13.43 -19.08 29.65
CA PHE A 249 12.80 -19.64 28.46
C PHE A 249 13.83 -19.77 27.34
N ASP A 250 13.62 -20.74 26.47
CA ASP A 250 14.43 -20.85 25.27
C ASP A 250 14.13 -19.71 24.28
N GLU A 251 15.00 -19.55 23.28
CA GLU A 251 14.86 -18.44 22.31
C GLU A 251 13.55 -18.53 21.50
N LYS A 252 13.06 -19.77 21.26
CA LYS A 252 11.81 -20.02 20.50
C LYS A 252 10.60 -19.56 21.29
N ASP A 253 10.52 -19.96 22.56
CA ASP A 253 9.40 -19.60 23.42
C ASP A 253 9.41 -18.10 23.75
N THR A 254 10.59 -17.51 23.96
CA THR A 254 10.75 -16.06 24.13
C THR A 254 10.24 -15.28 22.91
N LEU A 255 10.51 -15.77 21.68
CA LEU A 255 9.98 -15.16 20.47
C LEU A 255 8.45 -15.23 20.43
N GLY A 256 7.87 -16.40 20.71
CA GLY A 256 6.42 -16.59 20.72
C GLY A 256 5.70 -15.68 21.72
N ILE A 257 6.19 -15.63 22.97
CA ILE A 257 5.64 -14.74 23.99
C ILE A 257 5.77 -13.26 23.56
N SER A 258 6.91 -12.87 22.98
CA SER A 258 7.11 -11.50 22.49
C SER A 258 6.13 -11.13 21.37
N MET A 259 5.83 -12.06 20.46
CA MET A 259 4.82 -11.86 19.40
C MET A 259 3.43 -11.66 20.01
N ILE A 260 2.99 -12.57 20.89
CA ILE A 260 1.70 -12.50 21.56
C ILE A 260 1.56 -11.17 22.31
N PHE A 261 2.55 -10.83 23.13
CA PHE A 261 2.55 -9.59 23.90
C PHE A 261 2.45 -8.34 23.00
N THR A 262 3.22 -8.32 21.89
CA THR A 262 3.20 -7.20 20.95
C THR A 262 1.84 -7.05 20.25
N ILE A 263 1.22 -8.17 19.84
CA ILE A 263 -0.10 -8.16 19.18
C ILE A 263 -1.20 -7.76 20.17
N LEU A 264 -1.14 -8.24 21.41
CA LEU A 264 -2.10 -7.84 22.45
C LEU A 264 -2.00 -6.37 22.80
N LEU A 265 -0.79 -5.82 22.85
CA LEU A 265 -0.56 -4.40 23.14
C LEU A 265 -1.03 -3.51 21.98
N ALA A 266 -0.74 -3.90 20.76
CA ALA A 266 -1.11 -3.19 19.52
C ALA A 266 -1.53 -4.19 18.43
N PRO A 267 -2.82 -4.52 18.30
CA PRO A 267 -3.32 -5.51 17.34
C PRO A 267 -2.97 -5.21 15.88
N SER A 268 -2.87 -3.92 15.51
CA SER A 268 -2.44 -3.51 14.18
C SER A 268 -1.05 -4.04 13.79
N MET A 269 -0.19 -4.33 14.77
CA MET A 269 1.16 -4.86 14.56
C MET A 269 1.16 -6.21 13.84
N ALA A 270 0.11 -7.01 13.98
CA ALA A 270 -0.02 -8.28 13.28
C ALA A 270 0.03 -8.11 11.75
N TYR A 271 -0.40 -6.96 11.24
CA TYR A 271 -0.45 -6.63 9.81
C TYR A 271 0.76 -5.83 9.33
N GLU A 272 1.67 -5.46 10.22
CA GLU A 272 2.76 -4.56 9.89
C GLU A 272 4.05 -5.31 9.53
N VAL A 273 4.65 -4.89 8.44
CA VAL A 273 5.96 -5.39 7.99
C VAL A 273 7.04 -5.25 9.08
N ALA A 274 6.90 -4.23 9.92
CA ALA A 274 7.75 -3.97 11.07
C ALA A 274 7.79 -5.13 12.09
N LEU A 275 6.75 -5.95 12.20
CA LEU A 275 6.73 -7.18 12.99
C LEU A 275 7.11 -8.39 12.14
N LEU A 276 6.52 -8.53 10.97
CA LEU A 276 6.57 -9.75 10.15
C LEU A 276 7.98 -10.07 9.66
N ILE A 277 8.67 -9.13 9.03
CA ILE A 277 10.02 -9.37 8.49
C ILE A 277 11.02 -9.79 9.60
N PRO A 278 11.16 -9.09 10.74
CA PRO A 278 12.06 -9.50 11.81
C PRO A 278 11.69 -10.85 12.44
N VAL A 279 10.41 -11.19 12.52
CA VAL A 279 9.95 -12.51 12.99
C VAL A 279 10.40 -13.60 12.00
N CYS A 280 10.16 -13.42 10.69
CA CYS A 280 10.62 -14.35 9.66
C CYS A 280 12.14 -14.56 9.72
N PHE A 281 12.93 -13.48 9.87
CA PHE A 281 14.37 -13.59 10.05
C PHE A 281 14.74 -14.41 11.28
N ARG A 282 14.13 -14.14 12.44
CA ARG A 282 14.40 -14.89 13.65
C ARG A 282 14.04 -16.37 13.51
N LEU A 283 12.87 -16.67 12.94
CA LEU A 283 12.45 -18.06 12.68
C LEU A 283 13.46 -18.80 11.82
N VAL A 284 13.88 -18.22 10.70
CA VAL A 284 14.84 -18.86 9.79
C VAL A 284 16.18 -19.08 10.49
N PHE A 285 16.69 -18.10 11.26
CA PHE A 285 17.97 -18.25 11.98
C PHE A 285 17.92 -19.20 13.19
N MET A 286 16.74 -19.51 13.71
CA MET A 286 16.54 -20.52 14.76
C MET A 286 16.60 -21.96 14.23
N PHE A 287 16.22 -22.19 12.97
CA PHE A 287 16.36 -23.47 12.32
C PHE A 287 17.77 -23.57 11.72
N HIS A 288 18.70 -24.13 12.48
CA HIS A 288 20.10 -24.44 12.15
C HIS A 288 20.58 -23.98 10.76
N VAL A 289 20.80 -22.69 10.64
CA VAL A 289 21.53 -22.18 9.48
C VAL A 289 22.96 -22.66 9.65
N ALA A 290 23.36 -23.64 8.85
CA ALA A 290 24.77 -24.01 8.72
C ALA A 290 25.57 -22.72 8.59
N LYS A 291 26.74 -22.62 9.21
CA LYS A 291 27.59 -21.40 9.32
C LYS A 291 27.85 -20.67 7.99
N ARG A 292 27.35 -21.19 6.88
CA ARG A 292 27.48 -20.70 5.50
C ARG A 292 26.47 -19.60 5.19
N ASN A 293 27.00 -18.45 4.79
CA ASN A 293 26.34 -17.35 4.07
C ASN A 293 25.03 -16.78 4.67
N LYS A 294 25.12 -16.22 5.87
CA LYS A 294 24.04 -15.41 6.46
C LYS A 294 23.48 -14.32 5.50
N LYS A 295 24.28 -13.86 4.54
CA LYS A 295 23.85 -12.90 3.51
C LYS A 295 22.84 -13.52 2.54
N ILE A 296 23.13 -14.72 2.01
CA ILE A 296 22.21 -15.43 1.10
C ILE A 296 20.90 -15.75 1.81
N VAL A 297 20.96 -16.24 3.04
CA VAL A 297 19.77 -16.48 3.85
C VAL A 297 18.95 -15.19 4.03
N GLY A 298 19.63 -14.08 4.30
CA GLY A 298 18.99 -12.77 4.36
C GLY A 298 18.24 -12.40 3.07
N MET A 299 18.86 -12.61 1.92
CA MET A 299 18.25 -12.35 0.62
C MET A 299 17.05 -13.26 0.34
N LEU A 300 17.18 -14.56 0.65
CA LEU A 300 16.10 -15.54 0.47
C LEU A 300 14.84 -15.22 1.30
N VAL A 301 14.99 -14.52 2.43
CA VAL A 301 13.87 -14.06 3.26
C VAL A 301 13.35 -12.70 2.81
N LEU A 302 14.25 -11.77 2.49
CA LEU A 302 13.86 -10.39 2.14
C LEU A 302 13.18 -10.31 0.78
N PHE A 303 13.67 -11.01 -0.23
CA PHE A 303 13.15 -10.93 -1.58
C PHE A 303 11.64 -11.21 -1.66
N PRO A 304 11.13 -12.38 -1.22
CA PRO A 304 9.70 -12.64 -1.27
C PRO A 304 8.88 -11.70 -0.37
N ALA A 305 9.43 -11.28 0.76
CA ALA A 305 8.76 -10.34 1.64
C ALA A 305 8.62 -8.95 0.99
N GLN A 306 9.65 -8.46 0.33
CA GLN A 306 9.59 -7.18 -0.38
C GLN A 306 8.61 -7.24 -1.56
N MET A 307 8.67 -8.31 -2.36
CA MET A 307 7.76 -8.50 -3.49
C MET A 307 6.29 -8.66 -3.06
N TRP A 308 6.04 -9.26 -1.89
CA TRP A 308 4.70 -9.42 -1.35
C TRP A 308 4.10 -8.13 -0.79
N PHE A 309 4.89 -7.35 -0.02
CA PHE A 309 4.38 -6.18 0.69
C PHE A 309 4.53 -4.87 -0.08
N TYR A 310 5.57 -4.75 -0.89
CA TYR A 310 5.92 -3.50 -1.55
C TYR A 310 5.88 -3.57 -3.08
N HIS A 311 5.72 -4.78 -3.63
CA HIS A 311 5.77 -5.04 -5.08
C HIS A 311 7.06 -4.53 -5.75
N THR A 312 8.09 -4.31 -4.95
CA THR A 312 9.41 -3.87 -5.40
C THR A 312 10.50 -4.51 -4.56
N CYS A 313 11.59 -4.81 -5.20
CA CYS A 313 12.80 -5.33 -4.56
C CYS A 313 14.03 -4.73 -5.23
N ASP A 314 14.93 -4.22 -4.42
CA ASP A 314 16.19 -3.67 -4.88
C ASP A 314 17.34 -4.64 -4.55
N PRO A 315 17.88 -5.36 -5.54
CA PRO A 315 18.94 -6.33 -5.31
C PRO A 315 20.22 -5.73 -4.73
N LEU A 316 20.58 -4.51 -5.14
CA LEU A 316 21.75 -3.81 -4.63
C LEU A 316 21.58 -3.43 -3.15
N GLN A 317 20.45 -2.86 -2.79
CA GLN A 317 20.15 -2.54 -1.39
C GLN A 317 20.07 -3.80 -0.52
N MET A 318 19.55 -4.91 -1.05
CA MET A 318 19.57 -6.19 -0.35
C MET A 318 20.98 -6.70 -0.12
N ALA A 319 21.87 -6.64 -1.12
CA ALA A 319 23.27 -7.03 -1.00
C ALA A 319 24.02 -6.18 0.02
N LEU A 320 23.75 -4.86 0.03
CA LEU A 320 24.33 -3.88 0.93
C LEU A 320 23.60 -3.79 2.27
N PHE A 321 22.54 -4.54 2.51
CA PHE A 321 21.68 -4.44 3.67
C PHE A 321 22.42 -4.39 5.03
N SER A 322 23.44 -5.23 5.21
CA SER A 322 24.23 -5.26 6.44
C SER A 322 25.07 -3.99 6.64
N PHE A 323 25.50 -3.34 5.56
CA PHE A 323 26.21 -2.06 5.57
C PHE A 323 25.23 -0.93 5.82
N LEU A 324 24.17 -0.83 5.03
CA LEU A 324 23.15 0.22 5.13
C LEU A 324 22.54 0.31 6.53
N ARG A 325 22.26 -0.84 7.16
CA ARG A 325 21.76 -0.87 8.55
C ARG A 325 22.70 -0.15 9.54
N LYS A 326 24.02 -0.24 9.36
CA LYS A 326 24.98 0.46 10.22
C LYS A 326 24.99 1.97 9.92
N VAL A 327 24.96 2.34 8.64
CA VAL A 327 24.87 3.73 8.21
C VAL A 327 23.63 4.41 8.80
N TYR A 328 22.46 3.80 8.68
CA TYR A 328 21.22 4.34 9.28
C TYR A 328 21.28 4.40 10.82
N ALA A 329 21.94 3.44 11.48
CA ALA A 329 22.14 3.50 12.93
C ALA A 329 23.02 4.69 13.33
N ILE A 330 24.06 4.99 12.55
CA ILE A 330 24.92 6.17 12.77
C ILE A 330 24.11 7.45 12.53
N LEU A 331 23.38 7.55 11.41
CA LEU A 331 22.52 8.70 11.13
C LEU A 331 21.49 8.94 12.24
N TYR A 332 20.91 7.88 12.79
CA TYR A 332 19.96 7.99 13.91
C TYR A 332 20.62 8.52 15.20
N VAL A 333 21.86 8.09 15.50
CA VAL A 333 22.61 8.65 16.63
C VAL A 333 22.99 10.12 16.37
N LEU A 334 23.43 10.45 15.16
CA LEU A 334 23.75 11.84 14.79
C LEU A 334 22.51 12.74 14.85
N ALA A 335 21.31 12.23 14.50
CA ALA A 335 20.06 12.97 14.65
C ALA A 335 19.79 13.33 16.11
N TRP A 336 20.05 12.44 17.08
CA TRP A 336 19.93 12.76 18.51
C TRP A 336 20.97 13.76 18.99
N LEU A 337 22.19 13.70 18.46
CA LEU A 337 23.24 14.67 18.80
C LEU A 337 22.92 16.07 18.23
N LEU A 338 22.35 16.16 17.04
CA LEU A 338 21.97 17.43 16.39
C LEU A 338 20.89 18.24 17.14
N ILE A 339 20.18 17.61 18.07
CA ILE A 339 19.23 18.32 18.94
C ILE A 339 19.97 19.20 19.95
N LEU A 340 21.18 18.82 20.34
CA LEU A 340 21.97 19.56 21.30
C LEU A 340 22.44 20.90 20.70
N PRO A 341 22.61 21.94 21.52
CA PRO A 341 23.14 23.22 21.04
C PRO A 341 24.60 23.07 20.56
N ALA A 342 25.00 23.91 19.61
CA ALA A 342 26.36 23.97 19.06
C ALA A 342 26.88 22.70 18.37
N THR A 343 25.97 21.80 17.89
CA THR A 343 26.35 20.57 17.18
C THR A 343 26.02 20.60 15.68
N GLU A 344 25.65 21.76 15.16
CA GLU A 344 25.19 21.93 13.78
C GLU A 344 26.26 21.60 12.73
N TYR A 345 27.54 21.70 13.09
CA TYR A 345 28.66 21.24 12.26
C TYR A 345 28.59 19.76 11.88
N LEU A 346 27.93 18.94 12.71
CA LEU A 346 27.71 17.53 12.39
C LEU A 346 26.82 17.33 11.17
N PHE A 347 26.04 18.36 10.79
CA PHE A 347 25.16 18.27 9.64
C PHE A 347 25.92 18.13 8.32
N LEU A 348 27.12 18.69 8.22
CA LEU A 348 27.99 18.47 7.06
C LEU A 348 28.32 16.99 6.86
N LEU A 349 28.67 16.28 7.95
CA LEU A 349 28.91 14.83 7.90
C LEU A 349 27.66 14.06 7.47
N ILE A 350 26.49 14.47 7.98
CA ILE A 350 25.21 13.87 7.61
C ILE A 350 24.93 14.07 6.12
N GLN A 351 25.15 15.28 5.59
CA GLN A 351 24.97 15.57 4.16
C GLN A 351 25.85 14.66 3.28
N TRP A 352 27.12 14.45 3.65
CA TRP A 352 28.00 13.52 2.94
C TRP A 352 27.47 12.09 2.98
N MET A 353 26.97 11.62 4.13
CA MET A 353 26.38 10.29 4.25
C MET A 353 25.11 10.16 3.42
N LEU A 354 24.25 11.19 3.41
CA LEU A 354 23.04 11.20 2.58
C LEU A 354 23.37 11.24 1.09
N ALA A 355 24.37 12.01 0.68
CA ALA A 355 24.85 12.04 -0.71
C ALA A 355 25.34 10.64 -1.16
N ALA A 356 26.10 9.94 -0.33
CA ALA A 356 26.52 8.58 -0.61
C ALA A 356 25.33 7.60 -0.73
N LEU A 357 24.29 7.77 0.10
CA LEU A 357 23.07 6.97 -0.01
C LEU A 357 22.30 7.27 -1.29
N ARG A 358 22.19 8.55 -1.69
CA ARG A 358 21.58 8.94 -2.97
C ARG A 358 22.32 8.34 -4.17
N LEU A 359 23.65 8.34 -4.14
CA LEU A 359 24.45 7.70 -5.18
C LEU A 359 24.14 6.20 -5.30
N ILE A 360 24.01 5.48 -4.16
CA ILE A 360 23.59 4.08 -4.17
C ILE A 360 22.20 3.91 -4.78
N GLN A 361 21.27 4.83 -4.52
CA GLN A 361 19.92 4.78 -5.10
C GLN A 361 19.95 5.04 -6.61
N GLN A 362 20.77 5.96 -7.10
CA GLN A 362 20.88 6.26 -8.53
C GLN A 362 21.42 5.10 -9.37
N ILE A 363 22.36 4.32 -8.81
CA ILE A 363 22.91 3.12 -9.49
C ILE A 363 22.07 1.86 -9.25
N SER A 364 20.98 1.99 -8.52
CA SER A 364 20.12 0.88 -8.13
C SER A 364 19.07 0.61 -9.21
N TYR A 365 18.82 -0.68 -9.45
CA TYR A 365 17.79 -1.11 -10.41
C TYR A 365 16.73 -1.93 -9.67
N PRO A 366 15.63 -1.30 -9.25
CA PRO A 366 14.57 -2.01 -8.55
C PRO A 366 13.84 -2.98 -9.48
N LEU A 367 13.55 -4.16 -8.99
CA LEU A 367 12.69 -5.15 -9.62
C LEU A 367 11.26 -4.91 -9.16
N TYR A 368 10.33 -4.86 -10.10
CA TYR A 368 8.91 -4.65 -9.84
C TYR A 368 8.08 -5.88 -10.14
N GLY A 369 6.95 -6.03 -9.45
CA GLY A 369 5.98 -7.08 -9.68
C GLY A 369 5.34 -7.62 -8.40
N SER A 370 4.35 -8.48 -8.55
CA SER A 370 3.68 -9.16 -7.46
C SER A 370 3.90 -10.67 -7.53
N VAL A 371 3.96 -11.31 -6.38
CA VAL A 371 4.08 -12.77 -6.26
C VAL A 371 2.73 -13.38 -5.85
N SER A 372 2.42 -14.57 -6.37
CA SER A 372 1.23 -15.31 -5.92
C SER A 372 1.51 -16.08 -4.63
N ILE A 373 0.45 -16.43 -3.90
CA ILE A 373 0.56 -17.27 -2.69
C ILE A 373 1.25 -18.61 -3.02
N LEU A 374 0.90 -19.24 -4.14
CA LEU A 374 1.52 -20.50 -4.54
C LEU A 374 3.02 -20.34 -4.78
N TRP A 375 3.42 -19.29 -5.49
CA TRP A 375 4.83 -18.97 -5.72
C TRP A 375 5.56 -18.75 -4.38
N LEU A 376 4.94 -18.01 -3.46
CA LEU A 376 5.51 -17.74 -2.13
C LEU A 376 5.70 -19.03 -1.33
N ILE A 377 4.72 -19.93 -1.34
CA ILE A 377 4.81 -21.24 -0.67
C ILE A 377 5.97 -22.06 -1.26
N LEU A 378 6.04 -22.19 -2.58
CA LEU A 378 7.11 -22.94 -3.26
C LEU A 378 8.48 -22.34 -2.99
N TRP A 379 8.60 -21.00 -3.00
CA TRP A 379 9.82 -20.29 -2.63
C TRP A 379 10.25 -20.60 -1.19
N CYS A 380 9.33 -20.45 -0.23
CA CYS A 380 9.62 -20.69 1.19
C CYS A 380 10.05 -22.15 1.43
N LEU A 381 9.37 -23.12 0.83
CA LEU A 381 9.75 -24.54 0.94
C LEU A 381 11.12 -24.81 0.36
N SER A 382 11.41 -24.31 -0.84
CA SER A 382 12.72 -24.48 -1.49
C SER A 382 13.83 -23.76 -0.73
N ALA A 383 13.57 -22.54 -0.24
CA ALA A 383 14.52 -21.78 0.57
C ALA A 383 14.82 -22.48 1.90
N MET A 384 13.80 -23.01 2.60
CA MET A 384 13.98 -23.77 3.84
C MET A 384 14.83 -25.03 3.62
N ARG A 385 14.57 -25.79 2.55
CA ARG A 385 15.37 -26.97 2.19
C ARG A 385 16.81 -26.60 1.84
N TYR A 386 16.99 -25.54 1.01
CA TYR A 386 18.31 -25.03 0.68
C TYR A 386 19.12 -24.61 1.93
N ILE A 387 18.47 -23.89 2.86
CA ILE A 387 19.11 -23.46 4.10
C ILE A 387 19.51 -24.64 4.99
N SER A 388 18.67 -25.69 5.02
CA SER A 388 18.88 -26.87 5.88
C SER A 388 19.89 -27.86 5.30
N TYR A 389 19.87 -28.12 4.00
CA TYR A 389 20.60 -29.22 3.38
C TYR A 389 21.58 -28.82 2.28
N VAL A 390 21.51 -27.57 1.77
CA VAL A 390 22.36 -27.04 0.67
C VAL A 390 22.36 -27.93 -0.58
N HIS A 391 21.21 -28.48 -0.93
CA HIS A 391 21.09 -29.29 -2.15
C HIS A 391 21.05 -28.42 -3.40
N TRP A 392 21.80 -28.78 -4.43
CA TRP A 392 21.84 -28.07 -5.71
C TRP A 392 20.47 -28.02 -6.40
N LYS A 393 19.61 -29.06 -6.21
CA LYS A 393 18.24 -29.10 -6.73
C LYS A 393 17.37 -27.96 -6.17
N ASP A 394 17.56 -27.60 -4.89
CA ASP A 394 16.80 -26.50 -4.28
C ASP A 394 17.28 -25.15 -4.82
N SER A 395 18.59 -25.00 -5.10
CA SER A 395 19.11 -23.81 -5.81
C SER A 395 18.51 -23.70 -7.20
N LEU A 396 18.46 -24.82 -7.95
CA LEU A 396 17.84 -24.85 -9.28
C LEU A 396 16.36 -24.47 -9.22
N THR A 397 15.63 -24.98 -8.23
CA THR A 397 14.21 -24.63 -8.03
C THR A 397 14.04 -23.14 -7.73
N LEU A 398 14.87 -22.55 -6.87
CA LEU A 398 14.84 -21.11 -6.58
C LEU A 398 15.17 -20.28 -7.84
N CYS A 399 16.17 -20.67 -8.62
CA CYS A 399 16.47 -20.02 -9.91
C CYS A 399 15.31 -20.14 -10.89
N LEU A 400 14.69 -21.32 -10.99
CA LEU A 400 13.50 -21.52 -11.84
C LEU A 400 12.33 -20.65 -11.40
N LEU A 401 12.08 -20.54 -10.10
CA LEU A 401 11.05 -19.65 -9.57
C LEU A 401 11.31 -18.18 -9.90
N LEU A 402 12.58 -17.73 -9.89
CA LEU A 402 12.96 -16.40 -10.37
C LEU A 402 12.69 -16.23 -11.86
N VAL A 403 13.10 -17.20 -12.68
CA VAL A 403 12.83 -17.17 -14.12
C VAL A 403 11.33 -17.12 -14.40
N ILE A 404 10.55 -17.94 -13.73
CA ILE A 404 9.07 -17.94 -13.85
C ILE A 404 8.51 -16.57 -13.43
N PHE A 405 9.03 -15.96 -12.36
CA PHE A 405 8.59 -14.63 -11.91
C PHE A 405 8.74 -13.59 -13.02
N PHE A 406 9.89 -13.56 -13.72
CA PHE A 406 10.14 -12.61 -14.80
C PHE A 406 9.39 -12.93 -16.09
N LEU A 407 9.26 -14.22 -16.43
CA LEU A 407 8.60 -14.64 -17.67
C LEU A 407 7.08 -14.69 -17.58
N ARG A 408 6.52 -14.75 -16.37
CA ARG A 408 5.06 -14.89 -16.15
C ARG A 408 4.21 -13.89 -16.93
N PRO A 409 4.53 -12.58 -17.00
CA PRO A 409 3.74 -11.65 -17.80
C PRO A 409 3.68 -12.05 -19.28
N TYR A 410 4.82 -12.40 -19.86
CA TYR A 410 4.97 -12.75 -21.28
C TYR A 410 4.42 -14.13 -21.64
N LEU A 411 4.22 -15.01 -20.66
CA LEU A 411 3.64 -16.33 -20.85
C LEU A 411 2.12 -16.34 -20.59
N SER A 412 1.56 -15.25 -20.09
CA SER A 412 0.13 -15.16 -19.78
C SER A 412 -0.70 -14.98 -21.06
N PRO A 413 -1.61 -15.93 -21.38
CA PRO A 413 -2.52 -15.76 -22.49
C PRO A 413 -3.68 -14.80 -22.15
N PHE A 414 -3.78 -14.36 -20.90
CA PHE A 414 -4.83 -13.45 -20.48
C PHE A 414 -4.49 -12.01 -20.89
N ALA A 415 -5.44 -11.41 -21.59
CA ALA A 415 -5.54 -9.95 -21.66
C ALA A 415 -6.23 -9.42 -20.41
N SER A 416 -6.00 -8.15 -20.08
CA SER A 416 -6.72 -7.49 -19.00
C SER A 416 -7.05 -6.04 -19.34
N VAL A 417 -8.25 -5.63 -18.96
CA VAL A 417 -8.70 -4.23 -18.97
C VAL A 417 -8.99 -3.85 -17.54
N THR A 418 -8.31 -2.84 -17.03
CA THR A 418 -8.45 -2.39 -15.64
C THR A 418 -8.81 -0.93 -15.59
N MET A 419 -10.04 -0.61 -15.20
CA MET A 419 -10.43 0.73 -14.79
C MET A 419 -9.87 0.98 -13.39
N LEU A 420 -8.90 1.89 -13.27
CA LEU A 420 -8.31 2.26 -11.99
C LEU A 420 -9.25 3.18 -11.22
N ASP A 421 -9.33 2.97 -9.92
CA ASP A 421 -9.88 3.98 -9.01
C ASP A 421 -8.80 5.06 -8.82
N VAL A 422 -8.97 6.18 -9.48
CA VAL A 422 -8.11 7.37 -9.38
C VAL A 422 -8.83 8.54 -8.71
N GLY A 423 -10.08 8.34 -8.29
CA GLY A 423 -10.97 9.37 -7.78
C GLY A 423 -11.89 9.89 -8.88
N GLN A 424 -12.10 11.22 -8.94
CA GLN A 424 -12.91 11.83 -9.98
C GLN A 424 -12.02 12.10 -11.20
N GLY A 425 -12.08 11.22 -12.20
CA GLY A 425 -11.32 11.25 -13.43
C GLY A 425 -11.08 9.84 -13.98
N ASP A 426 -10.48 9.72 -15.13
CA ASP A 426 -10.30 8.49 -15.87
C ASP A 426 -8.86 8.02 -15.94
N CYS A 427 -8.71 6.71 -15.80
CA CYS A 427 -7.47 5.99 -16.11
C CYS A 427 -7.80 4.51 -16.32
N THR A 428 -7.64 4.01 -17.53
CA THR A 428 -7.86 2.60 -17.85
C THR A 428 -6.61 1.97 -18.41
N LEU A 429 -6.10 0.94 -17.74
CA LEU A 429 -4.96 0.13 -18.15
C LEU A 429 -5.43 -1.06 -18.98
N ILE A 430 -4.85 -1.24 -20.14
CA ILE A 430 -5.04 -2.36 -21.04
C ILE A 430 -3.72 -3.10 -21.18
N ILE A 431 -3.74 -4.40 -20.89
CA ILE A 431 -2.62 -5.30 -21.14
C ILE A 431 -3.09 -6.34 -22.14
N THR A 432 -2.48 -6.36 -23.31
CA THR A 432 -2.83 -7.33 -24.35
C THR A 432 -2.27 -8.72 -24.05
N PRO A 433 -2.76 -9.79 -24.70
CA PRO A 433 -2.26 -11.14 -24.47
C PRO A 433 -0.73 -11.21 -24.61
N TYR A 434 -0.09 -11.98 -23.72
CA TYR A 434 1.37 -12.17 -23.70
C TYR A 434 2.18 -10.89 -23.51
N HIS A 435 1.56 -9.85 -22.93
CA HIS A 435 2.19 -8.51 -22.75
C HIS A 435 2.77 -7.94 -24.05
N LYS A 436 2.06 -8.12 -25.16
CA LYS A 436 2.52 -7.57 -26.46
C LYS A 436 2.46 -6.05 -26.49
N GLU A 437 1.42 -5.47 -25.90
CA GLU A 437 1.28 -4.03 -25.73
C GLU A 437 0.64 -3.72 -24.36
N VAL A 438 1.09 -2.64 -23.75
CA VAL A 438 0.55 -2.07 -22.52
C VAL A 438 0.11 -0.64 -22.82
N ILE A 439 -1.19 -0.40 -22.70
CA ILE A 439 -1.82 0.84 -23.15
C ILE A 439 -2.57 1.47 -21.97
N LEU A 440 -2.44 2.78 -21.79
CA LEU A 440 -3.33 3.55 -20.92
C LEU A 440 -4.30 4.37 -21.78
N ILE A 441 -5.58 4.36 -21.39
CA ILE A 441 -6.56 5.33 -21.86
C ILE A 441 -6.78 6.31 -20.72
N ASP A 442 -6.47 7.56 -20.96
CA ASP A 442 -6.47 8.69 -20.06
C ASP A 442 -5.53 8.56 -18.84
N VAL A 443 -5.10 9.69 -18.36
CA VAL A 443 -4.23 9.81 -17.19
C VAL A 443 -4.72 10.99 -16.35
N MET A 444 -5.54 10.68 -15.36
CA MET A 444 -6.08 11.70 -14.45
C MET A 444 -4.99 12.57 -13.85
N GLY A 445 -5.16 13.89 -13.95
CA GLY A 445 -4.40 14.89 -13.20
C GLY A 445 -5.17 15.45 -12.01
N HIS A 446 -4.44 16.09 -11.09
CA HIS A 446 -5.04 16.78 -9.95
C HIS A 446 -4.21 17.99 -9.53
N LYS A 447 -4.88 19.14 -9.23
CA LYS A 447 -4.20 20.42 -8.92
C LYS A 447 -3.27 20.38 -7.69
N LYS A 448 -3.50 19.47 -6.73
CA LYS A 448 -2.77 19.41 -5.45
C LYS A 448 -2.06 18.09 -5.21
N LYS A 449 -2.30 17.05 -6.00
CA LYS A 449 -1.74 15.71 -5.84
C LYS A 449 -1.11 15.24 -7.13
N ASN A 450 -0.04 14.46 -7.02
CA ASN A 450 0.55 13.80 -8.18
C ASN A 450 -0.05 12.39 -8.30
N ILE A 451 -1.21 12.28 -8.98
CA ILE A 451 -1.93 11.02 -9.14
C ILE A 451 -1.08 9.94 -9.85
N PRO A 452 -0.34 10.25 -10.94
CA PRO A 452 0.60 9.30 -11.52
C PRO A 452 1.56 8.71 -10.49
N LYS A 453 2.21 9.54 -9.68
CA LYS A 453 3.19 9.10 -8.68
C LYS A 453 2.57 8.31 -7.53
N GLU A 454 1.41 8.75 -7.05
CA GLU A 454 0.78 8.18 -5.84
C GLU A 454 -0.01 6.90 -6.14
N ILE A 455 -0.59 6.76 -7.34
CA ILE A 455 -1.53 5.70 -7.66
C ILE A 455 -1.12 4.90 -8.90
N ILE A 456 -0.93 5.58 -10.06
CA ILE A 456 -0.81 4.89 -11.34
C ILE A 456 0.51 4.12 -11.42
N VAL A 457 1.66 4.77 -11.23
CA VAL A 457 2.98 4.14 -11.29
C VAL A 457 3.14 3.00 -10.26
N PRO A 458 2.75 3.17 -8.97
CA PRO A 458 2.75 2.05 -8.02
C PRO A 458 1.88 0.86 -8.46
N TYR A 459 0.74 1.12 -9.12
CA TYR A 459 -0.09 0.06 -9.66
C TYR A 459 0.59 -0.66 -10.84
N LEU A 460 1.16 0.09 -11.79
CA LEU A 460 1.90 -0.46 -12.93
C LEU A 460 3.09 -1.30 -12.46
N HIS A 461 3.87 -0.80 -11.51
CA HIS A 461 4.98 -1.52 -10.90
C HIS A 461 4.52 -2.82 -10.22
N ALA A 462 3.38 -2.81 -9.51
CA ALA A 462 2.81 -4.02 -8.91
C ALA A 462 2.42 -5.08 -9.96
N GLN A 463 2.07 -4.67 -11.19
CA GLN A 463 1.83 -5.57 -12.32
C GLN A 463 3.14 -6.02 -13.02
N GLY A 464 4.30 -5.47 -12.65
CA GLY A 464 5.58 -5.74 -13.31
C GLY A 464 5.79 -4.96 -14.61
N ILE A 465 5.08 -3.83 -14.76
CA ILE A 465 5.16 -2.95 -15.92
C ILE A 465 6.23 -1.89 -15.67
N TYR A 466 7.19 -1.79 -16.57
CA TYR A 466 8.34 -0.88 -16.51
C TYR A 466 8.25 0.27 -17.52
N HIS A 467 7.46 0.13 -18.56
CA HIS A 467 7.21 1.13 -19.59
C HIS A 467 5.79 0.97 -20.13
N LEU A 468 5.33 1.97 -20.86
CA LEU A 468 4.06 1.97 -21.58
C LEU A 468 4.32 2.08 -23.07
N ASP A 469 3.68 1.24 -23.85
CA ASP A 469 3.75 1.33 -25.31
C ASP A 469 2.93 2.53 -25.80
N LYS A 470 1.74 2.77 -25.21
CA LYS A 470 0.86 3.86 -25.67
C LYS A 470 0.09 4.50 -24.53
N ILE A 471 -0.12 5.81 -24.65
CA ILE A 471 -1.17 6.54 -23.92
C ILE A 471 -2.14 7.11 -24.94
N ILE A 472 -3.43 6.85 -24.75
CA ILE A 472 -4.50 7.44 -25.54
C ILE A 472 -5.15 8.51 -24.66
N VAL A 473 -5.18 9.74 -25.15
CA VAL A 473 -5.81 10.88 -24.46
C VAL A 473 -7.13 11.17 -25.18
N THR A 474 -8.24 10.91 -24.50
CA THR A 474 -9.57 11.08 -25.11
C THR A 474 -9.89 12.54 -25.38
N HIS A 475 -9.55 13.45 -24.47
CA HIS A 475 -9.70 14.91 -24.57
C HIS A 475 -8.79 15.65 -23.59
N ALA A 476 -8.77 16.99 -23.64
CA ALA A 476 -7.74 17.79 -22.97
C ALA A 476 -8.03 18.12 -21.50
N ASP A 477 -9.18 17.72 -20.95
CA ASP A 477 -9.55 18.06 -19.58
C ASP A 477 -8.61 17.48 -18.53
N MET A 478 -8.51 18.16 -17.39
CA MET A 478 -7.57 17.85 -16.30
C MET A 478 -7.73 16.43 -15.78
N ASP A 479 -8.94 15.93 -15.70
CA ASP A 479 -9.28 14.60 -15.18
C ASP A 479 -9.08 13.47 -16.20
N HIS A 480 -8.67 13.81 -17.44
CA HIS A 480 -8.30 12.85 -18.49
C HIS A 480 -6.84 13.00 -18.95
N SER A 481 -6.35 14.21 -19.14
CA SER A 481 -5.01 14.46 -19.70
C SER A 481 -4.01 15.02 -18.69
N GLY A 482 -4.47 15.60 -17.57
CA GLY A 482 -3.65 16.41 -16.68
C GLY A 482 -2.51 15.68 -15.99
N GLY A 483 -2.51 14.36 -15.97
CA GLY A 483 -1.45 13.53 -15.41
C GLY A 483 -0.38 13.09 -16.42
N VAL A 484 -0.59 13.30 -17.73
CA VAL A 484 0.28 12.74 -18.79
C VAL A 484 1.73 13.20 -18.64
N ALA A 485 1.95 14.51 -18.53
CA ALA A 485 3.30 15.07 -18.37
C ALA A 485 4.01 14.52 -17.12
N GLN A 486 3.28 14.44 -15.99
CA GLN A 486 3.82 13.90 -14.75
C GLN A 486 4.16 12.40 -14.88
N LEU A 487 3.37 11.64 -15.65
CA LEU A 487 3.63 10.22 -15.89
C LEU A 487 4.87 10.02 -16.76
N GLN A 488 5.07 10.85 -17.80
CA GLN A 488 6.27 10.80 -18.65
C GLN A 488 7.57 11.09 -17.88
N GLU A 489 7.52 11.92 -16.84
CA GLU A 489 8.67 12.15 -15.96
C GLU A 489 9.01 10.92 -15.10
N LEU A 490 8.05 10.04 -14.84
CA LEU A 490 8.18 8.90 -13.94
C LEU A 490 8.40 7.57 -14.67
N MET A 491 7.96 7.46 -15.91
CA MET A 491 7.97 6.22 -16.69
C MET A 491 8.14 6.51 -18.19
N HIS A 492 8.88 5.66 -18.88
CA HIS A 492 9.00 5.75 -20.33
C HIS A 492 7.68 5.40 -21.03
N VAL A 493 7.32 6.22 -22.03
CA VAL A 493 6.13 6.07 -22.86
C VAL A 493 6.56 6.18 -24.32
N ASP A 494 6.30 5.16 -25.13
CA ASP A 494 6.74 5.12 -26.52
C ASP A 494 5.93 6.08 -27.41
N GLU A 495 4.60 6.08 -27.24
CA GLU A 495 3.70 6.86 -28.08
C GLU A 495 2.54 7.48 -27.27
N ILE A 496 2.15 8.72 -27.63
CA ILE A 496 0.94 9.35 -27.11
C ILE A 496 0.02 9.62 -28.30
N ILE A 497 -1.19 9.11 -28.24
CA ILE A 497 -2.22 9.30 -29.27
C ILE A 497 -3.22 10.31 -28.74
N ASP A 498 -3.26 11.47 -29.36
CA ASP A 498 -4.26 12.53 -29.16
C ASP A 498 -5.00 12.84 -30.48
N HIS A 499 -5.91 13.79 -30.44
CA HIS A 499 -6.64 14.22 -31.64
C HIS A 499 -5.76 14.58 -32.85
N LYS A 500 -4.57 15.16 -32.60
CA LYS A 500 -3.67 15.58 -33.70
C LYS A 500 -3.02 14.37 -34.37
N GLN A 501 -2.81 13.30 -33.65
CA GLN A 501 -2.18 12.08 -34.19
C GLN A 501 -3.21 11.15 -34.84
N LEU A 502 -4.47 11.13 -34.34
CA LEU A 502 -5.56 10.36 -34.96
C LEU A 502 -5.87 10.71 -36.39
N ALA A 503 -5.63 11.94 -36.82
CA ALA A 503 -5.74 12.33 -38.22
C ALA A 503 -4.83 11.51 -39.16
N LYS A 504 -3.83 10.79 -38.59
CA LYS A 504 -2.86 9.97 -39.31
C LYS A 504 -3.08 8.45 -39.16
N GLN A 505 -3.72 8.00 -38.08
CA GLN A 505 -3.84 6.57 -37.77
C GLN A 505 -5.19 6.26 -37.09
N GLN A 506 -6.10 5.62 -37.85
CA GLN A 506 -7.46 5.29 -37.35
C GLN A 506 -7.59 3.89 -36.73
N GLU A 507 -6.59 3.04 -36.87
CA GLU A 507 -6.63 1.66 -36.36
C GLU A 507 -5.25 1.20 -35.85
N THR A 508 -5.25 0.40 -34.80
CA THR A 508 -4.12 -0.40 -34.35
C THR A 508 -4.51 -1.88 -34.39
N PRO A 509 -3.60 -2.84 -34.19
CA PRO A 509 -3.96 -4.26 -34.17
C PRO A 509 -5.07 -4.64 -33.19
N TRP A 510 -5.27 -3.83 -32.15
CA TRP A 510 -6.22 -4.10 -31.06
C TRP A 510 -7.37 -3.10 -31.00
N MET A 511 -7.21 -1.89 -31.55
CA MET A 511 -8.10 -0.77 -31.31
C MET A 511 -8.50 -0.11 -32.62
N LYS A 512 -9.77 0.29 -32.68
CA LYS A 512 -10.32 1.14 -33.71
C LYS A 512 -10.78 2.45 -33.09
N PHE A 513 -10.37 3.58 -33.66
CA PHE A 513 -10.78 4.91 -33.25
C PHE A 513 -11.92 5.39 -34.11
N PHE A 514 -12.96 5.92 -33.49
CA PHE A 514 -14.09 6.51 -34.20
C PHE A 514 -13.90 8.03 -34.29
N LEU A 515 -13.63 8.49 -35.48
CA LEU A 515 -13.64 9.91 -35.80
C LEU A 515 -15.08 10.31 -36.10
N LEU A 516 -15.65 11.15 -35.25
CA LEU A 516 -16.99 11.68 -35.48
C LEU A 516 -16.90 12.91 -36.37
N ASP A 517 -17.74 12.95 -37.40
CA ASP A 517 -17.95 14.14 -38.22
C ASP A 517 -18.89 15.11 -37.47
N TYR A 518 -18.36 15.61 -36.33
CA TYR A 518 -19.09 16.45 -35.41
C TYR A 518 -18.11 17.37 -34.69
N GLU A 519 -18.29 18.66 -34.85
CA GLU A 519 -17.65 19.67 -34.04
C GLU A 519 -18.52 19.89 -32.78
N GLY A 520 -18.05 19.43 -31.62
CA GLY A 520 -18.75 19.57 -30.35
C GLY A 520 -18.82 21.02 -29.90
N GLU A 521 -19.78 21.28 -29.01
CA GLU A 521 -19.95 22.61 -28.39
C GLU A 521 -18.89 22.87 -27.30
N ASP A 522 -18.29 21.80 -26.76
CA ASP A 522 -17.25 21.86 -25.71
C ASP A 522 -16.17 20.77 -25.93
N GLU A 523 -15.13 20.74 -25.08
CA GLU A 523 -14.03 19.78 -25.17
C GLU A 523 -14.49 18.34 -24.90
N ASN A 524 -15.52 18.14 -24.08
CA ASN A 524 -16.08 16.82 -23.79
C ASN A 524 -16.70 16.19 -25.04
N ASP A 525 -17.43 16.99 -25.83
CA ASP A 525 -18.06 16.54 -27.05
C ASP A 525 -17.04 16.14 -28.15
N ASN A 526 -15.80 16.58 -28.02
CA ASN A 526 -14.67 16.21 -28.89
C ASN A 526 -13.92 14.98 -28.40
N SER A 527 -14.46 14.21 -27.46
CA SER A 527 -13.82 13.00 -26.94
C SER A 527 -13.59 11.96 -28.05
N ILE A 528 -12.38 11.37 -28.03
CA ILE A 528 -12.02 10.23 -28.87
C ILE A 528 -12.76 9.00 -28.41
N VAL A 529 -13.68 8.49 -29.21
CA VAL A 529 -14.33 7.22 -28.95
C VAL A 529 -13.47 6.07 -29.46
N THR A 530 -13.22 5.08 -28.63
CA THR A 530 -12.31 3.98 -28.98
C THR A 530 -12.97 2.64 -28.75
N MET A 531 -12.90 1.75 -29.73
CA MET A 531 -13.26 0.35 -29.58
C MET A 531 -12.02 -0.52 -29.49
N LEU A 532 -11.93 -1.29 -28.43
CA LEU A 532 -10.89 -2.30 -28.20
C LEU A 532 -11.52 -3.68 -28.43
N ARG A 533 -10.83 -4.56 -29.16
CA ARG A 533 -11.22 -5.96 -29.32
C ARG A 533 -10.11 -6.87 -28.80
N LEU A 534 -10.46 -7.66 -27.78
CA LEU A 534 -9.55 -8.63 -27.18
C LEU A 534 -10.21 -10.01 -27.23
N TYR A 535 -9.65 -10.92 -28.05
CA TYR A 535 -10.31 -12.16 -28.41
C TYR A 535 -11.73 -11.90 -28.96
N ASP A 536 -12.75 -12.52 -28.37
CA ASP A 536 -14.17 -12.35 -28.78
C ASP A 536 -14.89 -11.32 -27.90
N THR A 537 -14.18 -10.44 -27.20
CA THR A 537 -14.77 -9.43 -26.31
C THR A 537 -14.47 -8.04 -26.83
N SER A 538 -15.52 -7.24 -26.98
CA SER A 538 -15.46 -5.86 -27.42
C SER A 538 -15.67 -4.89 -26.26
N PHE A 539 -14.84 -3.86 -26.21
CA PHE A 539 -14.91 -2.76 -25.23
C PHE A 539 -15.07 -1.44 -25.98
N LEU A 540 -16.02 -0.63 -25.54
CA LEU A 540 -16.22 0.71 -26.07
C LEU A 540 -15.90 1.75 -24.99
N PHE A 541 -14.96 2.65 -25.28
CA PHE A 541 -14.57 3.74 -24.39
C PHE A 541 -15.09 5.05 -24.99
N MET A 542 -15.94 5.74 -24.22
CA MET A 542 -16.69 6.91 -24.70
C MET A 542 -15.99 8.24 -24.42
N GLY A 543 -14.88 8.26 -23.64
CA GLY A 543 -14.37 9.49 -23.05
C GLY A 543 -15.46 10.19 -22.25
N ASP A 544 -15.66 11.48 -22.48
CA ASP A 544 -16.75 12.27 -21.88
C ASP A 544 -17.81 12.71 -22.90
N LEU A 545 -17.90 11.97 -24.02
CA LEU A 545 -18.86 12.25 -25.09
C LEU A 545 -20.29 12.38 -24.56
N GLY A 546 -20.93 13.49 -24.91
CA GLY A 546 -22.32 13.79 -24.55
C GLY A 546 -23.36 13.13 -25.46
N ILE A 547 -24.65 13.27 -25.11
CA ILE A 547 -25.80 12.66 -25.80
C ILE A 547 -25.83 13.02 -27.31
N LYS A 548 -25.47 14.25 -27.70
CA LYS A 548 -25.43 14.66 -29.10
C LYS A 548 -24.38 13.87 -29.87
N GLY A 549 -23.19 13.70 -29.30
CA GLY A 549 -22.12 12.89 -29.85
C GLY A 549 -22.51 11.41 -29.95
N GLU A 550 -23.17 10.84 -28.92
CA GLU A 550 -23.71 9.47 -28.96
C GLU A 550 -24.67 9.26 -30.13
N GLN A 551 -25.58 10.21 -30.36
CA GLN A 551 -26.51 10.17 -31.49
C GLN A 551 -25.78 10.18 -32.82
N LYS A 552 -24.74 11.00 -32.97
CA LYS A 552 -23.90 11.04 -34.16
C LYS A 552 -23.13 9.73 -34.36
N LEU A 553 -22.57 9.19 -33.28
CA LEU A 553 -21.90 7.90 -33.33
C LEU A 553 -22.82 6.79 -33.84
N LEU A 554 -24.06 6.73 -33.36
CA LEU A 554 -25.03 5.72 -33.78
C LEU A 554 -25.52 5.96 -35.22
N GLN A 555 -25.63 7.20 -35.65
CA GLN A 555 -25.96 7.53 -37.05
C GLN A 555 -24.87 7.06 -38.04
N GLN A 556 -23.59 7.30 -37.69
CA GLN A 556 -22.46 6.88 -38.51
C GLN A 556 -22.19 5.36 -38.42
N TYR A 557 -22.48 4.74 -37.25
CA TYR A 557 -22.24 3.32 -37.00
C TYR A 557 -23.49 2.61 -36.45
N PRO A 558 -24.53 2.38 -37.31
CA PRO A 558 -25.82 1.84 -36.88
C PRO A 558 -25.78 0.42 -36.31
N LYS A 559 -24.68 -0.32 -36.54
CA LYS A 559 -24.45 -1.68 -36.00
C LYS A 559 -23.41 -1.72 -34.89
N LEU A 560 -23.25 -0.61 -34.19
CA LEU A 560 -22.32 -0.53 -33.09
C LEU A 560 -22.84 -1.33 -31.89
N GLU A 561 -22.11 -2.38 -31.54
CA GLU A 561 -22.37 -3.23 -30.36
C GLU A 561 -21.07 -3.39 -29.55
N ALA A 562 -21.18 -3.51 -28.24
CA ALA A 562 -20.04 -3.77 -27.37
C ALA A 562 -20.46 -4.61 -26.17
N ASP A 563 -19.60 -5.57 -25.74
CA ASP A 563 -19.84 -6.39 -24.54
C ASP A 563 -19.69 -5.57 -23.28
N VAL A 564 -18.75 -4.62 -23.27
CA VAL A 564 -18.44 -3.75 -22.14
C VAL A 564 -18.33 -2.30 -22.60
N VAL A 565 -18.99 -1.38 -21.93
CA VAL A 565 -18.88 0.04 -22.20
C VAL A 565 -18.28 0.78 -21.00
N LYS A 566 -17.22 1.56 -21.22
CA LYS A 566 -16.83 2.61 -20.28
C LYS A 566 -17.72 3.83 -20.57
N ILE A 567 -18.57 4.10 -19.61
CA ILE A 567 -19.60 5.13 -19.69
C ILE A 567 -18.98 6.52 -19.80
N GLY A 568 -19.54 7.32 -20.68
CA GLY A 568 -19.11 8.71 -20.91
C GLY A 568 -19.39 9.61 -19.72
N HIS A 569 -18.58 10.65 -19.57
CA HIS A 569 -18.74 11.75 -18.61
C HIS A 569 -19.05 11.28 -17.19
N HIS A 570 -18.35 10.22 -16.75
CA HIS A 570 -18.45 9.63 -15.39
C HIS A 570 -19.89 9.22 -14.99
N GLY A 571 -20.77 8.99 -15.93
CA GLY A 571 -22.20 8.72 -15.68
C GLY A 571 -23.03 10.00 -15.43
N SER A 572 -22.65 11.10 -16.07
CA SER A 572 -23.48 12.32 -16.08
C SER A 572 -24.78 12.08 -16.83
N LYS A 573 -25.88 12.76 -16.41
CA LYS A 573 -27.14 12.78 -17.16
C LYS A 573 -27.05 13.42 -18.55
N THR A 574 -25.92 14.08 -18.86
CA THR A 574 -25.62 14.64 -20.17
C THR A 574 -25.03 13.62 -21.15
N SER A 575 -24.81 12.38 -20.70
CA SER A 575 -24.32 11.25 -21.47
C SER A 575 -25.15 9.99 -21.21
N SER A 576 -24.85 8.91 -21.93
CA SER A 576 -25.44 7.57 -21.73
C SER A 576 -26.96 7.55 -21.88
N ALA A 577 -27.42 8.13 -23.00
CA ALA A 577 -28.84 8.12 -23.36
C ALA A 577 -29.39 6.69 -23.44
N THR A 578 -30.64 6.47 -23.04
CA THR A 578 -31.29 5.15 -23.10
C THR A 578 -31.23 4.56 -24.51
N ALA A 579 -31.39 5.38 -25.57
CA ALA A 579 -31.30 4.93 -26.95
C ALA A 579 -29.86 4.40 -27.28
N PHE A 580 -28.83 5.06 -26.75
CA PHE A 580 -27.46 4.60 -26.91
C PHE A 580 -27.23 3.27 -26.20
N LEU A 581 -27.63 3.15 -24.92
CA LEU A 581 -27.50 1.92 -24.13
C LEU A 581 -28.29 0.77 -24.77
N HIS A 582 -29.49 1.05 -25.28
CA HIS A 582 -30.33 0.07 -25.98
C HIS A 582 -29.67 -0.44 -27.26
N GLN A 583 -29.10 0.44 -28.08
CA GLN A 583 -28.46 0.07 -29.35
C GLN A 583 -27.14 -0.69 -29.16
N VAL A 584 -26.26 -0.17 -28.28
CA VAL A 584 -24.95 -0.78 -28.02
C VAL A 584 -25.11 -2.04 -27.16
N HIS A 585 -26.13 -2.07 -26.34
CA HIS A 585 -26.59 -3.21 -25.52
C HIS A 585 -25.47 -3.92 -24.75
N PRO A 586 -24.65 -3.24 -23.89
CA PRO A 586 -23.55 -3.85 -23.18
C PRO A 586 -24.02 -4.75 -22.05
N ALA A 587 -23.31 -5.86 -21.77
CA ALA A 587 -23.55 -6.66 -20.58
C ALA A 587 -23.05 -5.95 -19.31
N LEU A 588 -22.02 -5.11 -19.46
CA LEU A 588 -21.29 -4.51 -18.37
C LEU A 588 -21.00 -3.03 -18.67
N ALA A 589 -21.24 -2.17 -17.68
CA ALA A 589 -20.88 -0.77 -17.75
C ALA A 589 -19.80 -0.45 -16.71
N LEU A 590 -18.67 0.12 -17.14
CA LEU A 590 -17.63 0.64 -16.27
C LEU A 590 -17.87 2.13 -16.05
N ILE A 591 -17.97 2.56 -14.81
CA ILE A 591 -18.18 3.97 -14.43
C ILE A 591 -17.06 4.40 -13.50
N SER A 592 -16.20 5.30 -13.99
CA SER A 592 -15.21 5.97 -13.16
C SER A 592 -15.84 7.18 -12.50
N SER A 593 -15.89 7.22 -11.18
CA SER A 593 -16.41 8.36 -10.43
C SER A 593 -15.77 8.43 -9.05
N GLY A 594 -15.58 9.64 -8.55
CA GLY A 594 -15.03 9.87 -7.22
C GLY A 594 -16.05 9.62 -6.12
N ARG A 595 -15.58 9.13 -4.98
CA ARG A 595 -16.36 9.12 -3.74
C ARG A 595 -16.59 10.55 -3.29
N HIS A 596 -17.80 10.87 -2.89
CA HIS A 596 -18.18 12.24 -2.48
C HIS A 596 -17.87 13.32 -3.53
N ASN A 597 -18.01 12.96 -4.83
CA ASN A 597 -17.79 13.92 -5.89
C ASN A 597 -18.87 15.03 -5.89
N PHE A 598 -18.43 16.23 -6.23
CA PHE A 598 -19.27 17.44 -6.18
C PHE A 598 -20.38 17.45 -7.24
N TYR A 599 -20.20 16.64 -8.30
CA TYR A 599 -21.11 16.59 -9.45
C TYR A 599 -22.28 15.61 -9.24
N GLY A 600 -22.23 14.77 -8.21
CA GLY A 600 -23.22 13.73 -7.92
C GLY A 600 -23.19 12.55 -8.90
N HIS A 601 -22.08 12.37 -9.61
CA HIS A 601 -21.90 11.24 -10.56
C HIS A 601 -21.69 9.90 -9.86
N PRO A 602 -22.21 8.79 -10.42
CA PRO A 602 -23.16 8.75 -11.54
C PRO A 602 -24.54 9.23 -11.10
N HIS A 603 -25.24 9.93 -12.00
CA HIS A 603 -26.61 10.36 -11.77
C HIS A 603 -27.59 9.17 -11.74
N GLN A 604 -28.65 9.30 -10.96
CA GLN A 604 -29.60 8.20 -10.77
C GLN A 604 -30.31 7.83 -12.10
N GLU A 605 -30.60 8.82 -12.94
CA GLU A 605 -31.24 8.61 -14.25
C GLU A 605 -30.45 7.67 -15.15
N VAL A 606 -29.11 7.76 -15.09
CA VAL A 606 -28.20 6.86 -15.86
C VAL A 606 -28.24 5.45 -15.30
N LEU A 607 -28.25 5.31 -13.97
CA LEU A 607 -28.36 4.01 -13.30
C LEU A 607 -29.70 3.33 -13.59
N ASP A 608 -30.80 4.11 -13.56
CA ASP A 608 -32.15 3.61 -13.87
C ASP A 608 -32.26 3.16 -15.33
N ALA A 609 -31.61 3.88 -16.26
CA ALA A 609 -31.54 3.48 -17.67
C ALA A 609 -30.79 2.15 -17.85
N MET A 610 -29.68 1.97 -17.14
CA MET A 610 -28.91 0.72 -17.17
C MET A 610 -29.70 -0.46 -16.58
N GLU A 611 -30.41 -0.23 -15.48
CA GLU A 611 -31.25 -1.27 -14.86
C GLU A 611 -32.36 -1.72 -15.81
N LYS A 612 -33.02 -0.79 -16.54
CA LYS A 612 -34.03 -1.12 -17.54
C LYS A 612 -33.50 -1.94 -18.69
N GLU A 613 -32.26 -1.70 -19.11
CA GLU A 613 -31.61 -2.43 -20.20
C GLU A 613 -30.88 -3.70 -19.68
N GLY A 614 -30.95 -4.01 -18.38
CA GLY A 614 -30.30 -5.20 -17.79
C GLY A 614 -28.78 -5.12 -17.76
N ILE A 615 -28.19 -3.92 -17.75
CA ILE A 615 -26.75 -3.66 -17.77
C ILE A 615 -26.22 -3.63 -16.35
N LEU A 616 -25.17 -4.40 -16.05
CA LEU A 616 -24.52 -4.39 -14.73
C LEU A 616 -23.52 -3.22 -14.59
N PRO A 617 -23.79 -2.21 -13.76
CA PRO A 617 -22.86 -1.11 -13.53
C PRO A 617 -21.77 -1.48 -12.52
N LEU A 618 -20.50 -1.31 -12.86
CA LEU A 618 -19.35 -1.40 -11.97
C LEU A 618 -18.74 0.01 -11.78
N ILE A 619 -18.96 0.59 -10.60
CA ILE A 619 -18.65 1.99 -10.28
C ILE A 619 -17.42 2.05 -9.40
N SER A 620 -16.36 2.79 -9.78
CA SER A 620 -15.12 2.88 -8.98
C SER A 620 -15.35 3.41 -7.56
N ALA A 621 -16.26 4.36 -7.38
CA ALA A 621 -16.64 4.90 -6.06
C ALA A 621 -17.20 3.82 -5.10
N ARG A 622 -17.83 2.77 -5.62
CA ARG A 622 -18.46 1.69 -4.81
C ARG A 622 -17.60 0.43 -4.78
N HIS A 623 -16.95 0.10 -5.89
CA HIS A 623 -16.29 -1.19 -6.10
C HIS A 623 -14.75 -1.09 -6.07
N GLY A 624 -14.21 0.14 -6.00
CA GLY A 624 -12.80 0.41 -6.23
C GLY A 624 -12.40 0.13 -7.67
N GLY A 625 -11.12 -0.11 -7.91
CA GLY A 625 -10.64 -0.49 -9.24
C GLY A 625 -11.24 -1.82 -9.72
N VAL A 626 -11.59 -1.87 -11.00
CA VAL A 626 -12.23 -3.03 -11.65
C VAL A 626 -11.31 -3.61 -12.70
N THR A 627 -10.97 -4.89 -12.58
CA THR A 627 -10.15 -5.61 -13.55
C THR A 627 -10.98 -6.68 -14.25
N ILE A 628 -11.08 -6.60 -15.57
CA ILE A 628 -11.65 -7.64 -16.43
C ILE A 628 -10.50 -8.43 -17.04
N LYS A 629 -10.50 -9.74 -16.86
CA LYS A 629 -9.53 -10.65 -17.49
C LYS A 629 -10.21 -11.54 -18.52
N ILE A 630 -9.53 -11.67 -19.66
CA ILE A 630 -10.08 -12.34 -20.83
C ILE A 630 -9.01 -13.26 -21.39
N CYS A 631 -9.42 -14.48 -21.72
CA CYS A 631 -8.69 -15.38 -22.60
C CYS A 631 -9.67 -16.02 -23.56
N LYS A 632 -9.19 -16.87 -24.46
CA LYS A 632 -10.02 -17.52 -25.49
C LYS A 632 -11.28 -18.22 -24.94
N TYR A 633 -11.23 -18.72 -23.69
CA TYR A 633 -12.29 -19.57 -23.11
C TYR A 633 -13.00 -18.94 -21.92
N PHE A 634 -12.40 -17.94 -21.26
CA PHE A 634 -12.90 -17.40 -19.99
C PHE A 634 -12.87 -15.87 -20.00
N ARG A 635 -13.95 -15.29 -19.50
CA ARG A 635 -14.10 -13.85 -19.27
C ARG A 635 -14.63 -13.65 -17.87
N PHE A 636 -13.91 -12.92 -17.04
CA PHE A 636 -14.36 -12.63 -15.68
C PHE A 636 -13.88 -11.25 -15.23
N PHE A 637 -14.62 -10.67 -14.31
CA PHE A 637 -14.21 -9.45 -13.65
C PHE A 637 -13.93 -9.68 -12.16
N LYS A 638 -13.09 -8.86 -11.61
CA LYS A 638 -12.83 -8.75 -10.18
C LYS A 638 -12.70 -7.28 -9.79
N THR A 639 -13.35 -6.91 -8.68
CA THR A 639 -13.25 -5.57 -8.12
C THR A 639 -12.30 -5.52 -6.92
N ALA A 640 -11.83 -4.34 -6.56
CA ALA A 640 -11.01 -4.16 -5.37
C ALA A 640 -11.77 -4.49 -4.08
N GLU A 641 -13.10 -4.29 -4.05
CA GLU A 641 -14.00 -4.70 -2.97
C GLU A 641 -14.37 -6.20 -3.00
N GLN A 642 -13.55 -7.01 -3.72
CA GLN A 642 -13.62 -8.47 -3.79
C GLN A 642 -14.88 -9.06 -4.43
N GLN A 643 -15.65 -8.30 -5.17
CA GLN A 643 -16.69 -8.85 -6.01
C GLN A 643 -16.05 -9.59 -7.19
N PHE A 644 -16.65 -10.70 -7.58
CA PHE A 644 -16.22 -11.53 -8.70
C PHE A 644 -17.44 -11.92 -9.53
N GLY A 645 -17.31 -11.90 -10.85
CA GLY A 645 -18.35 -12.35 -11.76
C GLY A 645 -17.77 -12.87 -13.06
N ILE A 646 -18.53 -13.75 -13.71
CA ILE A 646 -18.21 -14.30 -15.03
C ILE A 646 -19.01 -13.50 -16.06
N ILE A 647 -18.37 -13.11 -17.14
CA ILE A 647 -19.03 -12.43 -18.27
C ILE A 647 -19.36 -13.52 -19.28
N LEU A 648 -20.65 -13.80 -19.46
CA LEU A 648 -21.09 -14.78 -20.45
C LEU A 648 -20.91 -14.20 -21.87
N PRO A 649 -20.50 -15.02 -22.86
CA PRO A 649 -20.54 -14.61 -24.26
C PRO A 649 -21.98 -14.38 -24.68
N ARG A 650 -22.18 -13.39 -25.51
CA ARG A 650 -23.47 -13.15 -26.20
C ARG A 650 -23.65 -14.07 -27.36
#